data_d8821dbe21675a279b0ad670698b2bb9
#
_entry.id   d8821dbe21675a279b0ad670698b2bb9
#
_cell.length_a   1.000
_cell.length_b   1.000
_cell.length_c   1.000
_cell.angle_alpha   90.00
_cell.angle_beta   90.00
_cell.angle_gamma   90.00
#
_symmetry.space_group_name_H-M   'P 1'
#
loop_
_entity.id
_entity.type
_entity.pdbx_description
1 polymer ?
#
loop_
_entity_poly.entity_id
_entity_poly.type
_entity_poly.pdbx_seq_one_letter_code
_entity_poly.pdbx_strand_id
1 'polypeptide(L)'
;MKNIFNIITAICCLFAGSVMASSHREAPLIADDPLADNADVYAFRSPDKPNTVTLIATYVPIQLPQGGPNYYSFGENIRYEIHIDNNASKPGDEIIYRFEFKIKNEDPTTFFNIRLGKQNLKTTYTLSRSDNGGQSFVPILVNWPVPPNNIGDRSIKTGVGLGVSSYESLVKKSIAYAATGEQVYCGPSDDPFFVDLGGVFDLGDMPRQNGQSRDGLACKNVSTIAIQVPINFLLKRGAAFPAQNILDGNHVIGVWASASRQQVRTLNTNGTQSYSGPWVQVSRLGMPLTNEVVVPVGYKDYWNSLTPYQELADTQLDNFFYNPELGLYMDDALFGGAVPAFSPLRIQRNSLGAFDFGNGKDGLFALKGSAAVAGTALDDAVFGTLLLPGAGKPRSVDLWPIFHTGVPNVRPYQLATGKGGNPLAAGKPFINNFLPNGGDMLRLNMATPVTPRNSPDFSTLGIVNAAVRGLTQAPYNTNSNLQFIPNMDGFPNGRRLEDDVTLIELQAVSGVALAAIGLWYDDYTPGGSPVTPKLLNVLTYNTGVGANDVPFRSKFPYVALPHAGDGACGGMIAQSRPSGNYSGLTGAGATELRSDDAASTPIQVTVYPNPFVETATFNYTLETAGDVNITVFDQSGKLIATLENGTKDAGNYETRFNAGKLPSGLYYARIQAGTTTQVTKLFKN
;
A
#
# COMPACT_ATOMS: atom_id res chain seq x y z
N MET A 1 -28.53 45.90 -16.72
CA MET A 1 -27.23 45.41 -16.23
C MET A 1 -27.28 44.65 -14.88
N LYS A 2 -28.45 44.37 -14.30
CA LYS A 2 -28.53 43.57 -13.03
C LYS A 2 -28.88 42.09 -13.25
N ASN A 3 -29.27 41.66 -14.45
CA ASN A 3 -29.69 40.27 -14.71
C ASN A 3 -28.60 39.38 -15.37
N ILE A 4 -27.42 39.96 -15.70
CA ILE A 4 -26.31 39.19 -16.31
C ILE A 4 -25.35 38.67 -15.20
N PHE A 5 -25.34 39.31 -14.03
CA PHE A 5 -24.47 38.88 -12.93
C PHE A 5 -24.95 37.61 -12.20
N ASN A 6 -26.27 37.34 -12.24
CA ASN A 6 -26.85 36.15 -11.58
C ASN A 6 -26.79 34.86 -12.41
N ILE A 7 -26.45 34.94 -13.70
CA ILE A 7 -26.28 33.77 -14.58
C ILE A 7 -24.83 33.27 -14.54
N ILE A 8 -23.87 34.15 -14.30
CA ILE A 8 -22.44 33.75 -14.21
C ILE A 8 -22.13 33.09 -12.85
N THR A 9 -22.86 33.42 -11.79
CA THR A 9 -22.66 32.79 -10.46
C THR A 9 -23.34 31.40 -10.37
N ALA A 10 -24.31 31.08 -11.24
CA ALA A 10 -24.97 29.78 -11.27
C ALA A 10 -24.28 28.72 -12.15
N ILE A 11 -23.29 29.12 -12.98
CA ILE A 11 -22.54 28.19 -13.86
C ILE A 11 -21.23 27.72 -13.21
N CYS A 12 -20.75 28.37 -12.15
CA CYS A 12 -19.54 27.95 -11.42
C CYS A 12 -19.76 26.84 -10.36
N CYS A 13 -20.98 26.35 -10.16
CA CYS A 13 -21.26 25.33 -9.12
C CYS A 13 -21.57 23.91 -9.69
N LEU A 14 -21.24 23.60 -10.94
CA LEU A 14 -21.59 22.31 -11.55
C LEU A 14 -20.40 21.50 -12.09
N PHE A 15 -19.17 21.74 -11.60
CA PHE A 15 -18.06 20.83 -11.80
C PHE A 15 -17.41 20.47 -10.46
N ALA A 16 -18.18 19.88 -9.55
CA ALA A 16 -17.61 18.99 -8.55
C ALA A 16 -17.47 17.61 -9.19
N GLY A 17 -16.54 17.46 -10.10
CA GLY A 17 -16.05 16.16 -10.52
C GLY A 17 -15.41 15.51 -9.30
N SER A 18 -15.91 14.35 -8.90
CA SER A 18 -15.30 13.48 -7.90
C SER A 18 -13.85 13.19 -8.31
N VAL A 19 -12.91 13.86 -7.66
CA VAL A 19 -11.49 13.56 -7.75
C VAL A 19 -11.27 12.28 -6.98
N MET A 20 -11.16 11.18 -7.70
CA MET A 20 -10.70 9.90 -7.15
C MET A 20 -9.18 9.91 -7.25
N ALA A 21 -8.49 9.91 -6.13
CA ALA A 21 -7.03 9.96 -6.10
C ALA A 21 -6.43 9.03 -5.04
N SER A 22 -5.55 8.20 -5.48
CA SER A 22 -4.46 7.49 -4.80
C SER A 22 -3.58 6.91 -5.90
N SER A 23 -2.46 6.20 -5.65
CA SER A 23 -1.60 5.53 -6.66
C SER A 23 -2.35 4.81 -7.78
N HIS A 24 -3.59 5.02 -7.79
CA HIS A 24 -4.61 4.44 -8.58
C HIS A 24 -5.32 5.60 -9.29
N ARG A 25 -4.82 5.95 -10.49
CA ARG A 25 -5.30 7.05 -11.35
C ARG A 25 -4.99 8.47 -10.81
N GLU A 26 -3.85 8.62 -10.14
CA GLU A 26 -3.44 9.88 -9.48
C GLU A 26 -3.13 11.01 -10.46
N ALA A 27 -2.67 10.70 -11.66
CA ALA A 27 -2.32 11.70 -12.67
C ALA A 27 -3.45 11.87 -13.71
N PRO A 28 -3.74 13.10 -14.18
CA PRO A 28 -4.85 13.35 -15.11
C PRO A 28 -4.81 12.50 -16.39
N LEU A 29 -3.66 12.39 -17.05
CA LEU A 29 -3.53 11.59 -18.29
C LEU A 29 -3.65 10.09 -18.02
N ILE A 30 -3.12 9.60 -16.91
CA ILE A 30 -3.17 8.17 -16.59
C ILE A 30 -4.56 7.75 -16.11
N ALA A 31 -5.33 8.66 -15.52
CA ALA A 31 -6.73 8.42 -15.17
C ALA A 31 -7.59 8.07 -16.40
N ASP A 32 -7.23 8.62 -17.57
CA ASP A 32 -7.86 8.31 -18.85
C ASP A 32 -7.31 7.04 -19.52
N ASP A 33 -6.23 6.47 -19.00
CA ASP A 33 -5.56 5.28 -19.52
C ASP A 33 -5.28 4.20 -18.45
N PRO A 34 -6.31 3.68 -17.80
CA PRO A 34 -6.15 2.78 -16.65
C PRO A 34 -5.42 1.47 -16.98
N LEU A 35 -5.30 1.08 -18.26
CA LEU A 35 -4.54 -0.12 -18.63
C LEU A 35 -3.03 0.09 -18.51
N ALA A 36 -2.55 1.32 -18.60
CA ALA A 36 -1.14 1.67 -18.46
C ALA A 36 -0.79 2.15 -17.04
N ASP A 37 -1.78 2.29 -16.17
CA ASP A 37 -1.63 2.81 -14.81
C ASP A 37 -0.87 1.82 -13.93
N ASN A 38 0.31 2.22 -13.45
CA ASN A 38 1.14 1.47 -12.52
C ASN A 38 0.74 1.84 -11.08
N ALA A 39 0.04 0.95 -10.41
CA ALA A 39 -0.54 1.20 -9.11
C ALA A 39 0.45 1.08 -7.94
N ASP A 40 1.25 0.01 -7.93
CA ASP A 40 2.22 -0.25 -6.85
C ASP A 40 3.47 -0.94 -7.35
N VAL A 41 4.58 -0.71 -6.62
CA VAL A 41 5.84 -1.45 -6.77
C VAL A 41 6.28 -1.98 -5.41
N TYR A 42 6.71 -3.24 -5.38
CA TYR A 42 7.27 -3.90 -4.20
C TYR A 42 8.60 -4.56 -4.55
N ALA A 43 9.55 -4.50 -3.65
CA ALA A 43 10.86 -5.13 -3.80
C ALA A 43 11.33 -5.62 -2.42
N PHE A 44 11.49 -6.93 -2.26
CA PHE A 44 11.90 -7.52 -0.98
C PHE A 44 12.61 -8.86 -1.17
N ARG A 45 13.47 -9.21 -0.23
CA ARG A 45 14.00 -10.57 -0.16
C ARG A 45 12.88 -11.56 0.16
N SER A 46 12.81 -12.64 -0.61
CA SER A 46 11.74 -13.63 -0.51
C SER A 46 11.76 -14.34 0.85
N PRO A 47 10.63 -14.33 1.61
CA PRO A 47 10.65 -14.84 2.98
C PRO A 47 10.89 -16.34 3.10
N ASP A 48 10.42 -17.15 2.14
CA ASP A 48 10.64 -18.60 2.11
C ASP A 48 11.85 -19.03 1.28
N LYS A 49 12.44 -18.11 0.49
CA LYS A 49 13.63 -18.32 -0.34
C LYS A 49 14.61 -17.14 -0.23
N PRO A 50 15.28 -16.95 0.90
CA PRO A 50 16.04 -15.72 1.19
C PRO A 50 17.24 -15.45 0.28
N ASN A 51 17.60 -16.38 -0.62
CA ASN A 51 18.61 -16.17 -1.68
C ASN A 51 18.00 -15.61 -2.98
N THR A 52 16.72 -15.21 -2.93
CA THR A 52 16.02 -14.57 -4.04
C THR A 52 15.41 -13.25 -3.59
N VAL A 53 15.19 -12.38 -4.56
CA VAL A 53 14.40 -11.16 -4.41
C VAL A 53 13.11 -11.34 -5.19
N THR A 54 12.01 -10.90 -4.61
CA THR A 54 10.72 -10.78 -5.30
C THR A 54 10.47 -9.32 -5.63
N LEU A 55 10.20 -9.06 -6.90
CA LEU A 55 9.78 -7.78 -7.46
C LEU A 55 8.33 -7.92 -7.91
N ILE A 56 7.49 -6.99 -7.50
CA ILE A 56 6.08 -6.97 -7.90
C ILE A 56 5.75 -5.58 -8.42
N ALA A 57 5.10 -5.52 -9.59
CA ALA A 57 4.48 -4.31 -10.10
C ALA A 57 3.01 -4.60 -10.38
N THR A 58 2.11 -3.76 -9.85
CA THR A 58 0.68 -3.87 -10.10
C THR A 58 0.23 -2.81 -11.08
N TYR A 59 -0.75 -3.18 -11.90
CA TYR A 59 -1.31 -2.32 -12.94
C TYR A 59 -2.82 -2.46 -12.98
N VAL A 60 -3.49 -1.56 -13.69
CA VAL A 60 -4.95 -1.59 -13.87
C VAL A 60 -5.67 -1.58 -12.52
N PRO A 61 -5.57 -0.49 -11.77
CA PRO A 61 -6.10 -0.39 -10.40
C PRO A 61 -7.63 -0.36 -10.35
N ILE A 62 -8.16 -0.54 -9.13
CA ILE A 62 -9.59 -0.37 -8.78
C ILE A 62 -10.49 -1.28 -9.63
N GLN A 63 -10.08 -2.51 -9.88
CA GLN A 63 -10.89 -3.49 -10.58
C GLN A 63 -12.00 -4.00 -9.67
N LEU A 64 -13.24 -3.88 -10.13
CA LEU A 64 -14.38 -4.45 -9.44
C LEU A 64 -14.47 -5.95 -9.74
N PRO A 65 -14.58 -6.84 -8.73
CA PRO A 65 -14.65 -8.29 -8.94
C PRO A 65 -15.76 -8.71 -9.90
N GLN A 66 -16.89 -7.99 -9.92
CA GLN A 66 -18.05 -8.22 -10.78
C GLN A 66 -17.96 -7.53 -12.15
N GLY A 67 -16.76 -7.27 -12.66
CA GLY A 67 -16.53 -6.44 -13.87
C GLY A 67 -17.25 -6.85 -15.15
N GLY A 68 -17.84 -8.02 -15.21
CA GLY A 68 -18.63 -8.50 -16.34
C GLY A 68 -17.80 -9.00 -17.53
N PRO A 69 -18.38 -9.09 -18.74
CA PRO A 69 -17.70 -9.68 -19.89
C PRO A 69 -16.45 -8.91 -20.32
N ASN A 70 -16.37 -7.63 -20.00
CA ASN A 70 -15.21 -6.77 -20.26
C ASN A 70 -14.31 -6.71 -19.02
N TYR A 71 -14.01 -7.86 -18.47
CA TYR A 71 -13.07 -7.95 -17.34
C TYR A 71 -11.74 -7.31 -17.68
N TYR A 72 -11.13 -6.74 -16.66
CA TYR A 72 -9.84 -6.09 -16.77
C TYR A 72 -8.76 -7.09 -17.16
N SER A 73 -7.88 -6.68 -18.05
CA SER A 73 -6.72 -7.45 -18.49
C SER A 73 -5.58 -6.52 -18.84
N PHE A 74 -4.35 -7.04 -18.87
CA PHE A 74 -3.22 -6.28 -19.40
C PHE A 74 -3.46 -5.86 -20.85
N GLY A 75 -3.01 -4.66 -21.22
CA GLY A 75 -3.16 -4.10 -22.56
C GLY A 75 -2.17 -4.71 -23.56
N GLU A 76 -2.62 -4.98 -24.80
CA GLU A 76 -1.76 -5.53 -25.87
C GLU A 76 -0.76 -4.53 -26.45
N ASN A 77 -1.07 -3.23 -26.38
CA ASN A 77 -0.24 -2.15 -26.95
C ASN A 77 0.38 -1.30 -25.83
N ILE A 78 0.87 -1.98 -24.82
CA ILE A 78 1.59 -1.41 -23.69
C ILE A 78 2.84 -2.28 -23.47
N ARG A 79 3.96 -1.64 -23.17
CA ARG A 79 5.12 -2.26 -22.59
C ARG A 79 5.09 -2.01 -21.10
N TYR A 80 5.06 -3.07 -20.33
CA TYR A 80 5.19 -3.03 -18.88
C TYR A 80 6.61 -3.44 -18.55
N GLU A 81 7.31 -2.61 -17.78
CA GLU A 81 8.72 -2.86 -17.51
C GLU A 81 9.02 -2.72 -16.01
N ILE A 82 9.87 -3.64 -15.51
CA ILE A 82 10.51 -3.52 -14.20
C ILE A 82 11.98 -3.26 -14.45
N HIS A 83 12.47 -2.17 -13.92
CA HIS A 83 13.81 -1.64 -14.10
C HIS A 83 14.65 -1.85 -12.85
N ILE A 84 15.92 -2.17 -13.02
CA ILE A 84 16.85 -2.43 -11.92
C ILE A 84 18.16 -1.70 -12.19
N ASP A 85 18.49 -0.75 -11.31
CA ASP A 85 19.80 -0.15 -11.18
C ASP A 85 20.60 -0.91 -10.12
N ASN A 86 21.76 -1.43 -10.48
CA ASN A 86 22.65 -2.12 -9.53
C ASN A 86 24.06 -1.49 -9.50
N ASN A 87 24.20 -0.25 -9.95
CA ASN A 87 25.48 0.41 -10.08
C ASN A 87 25.52 1.85 -9.57
N ALA A 88 25.85 2.01 -8.30
CA ALA A 88 25.99 3.32 -7.65
C ALA A 88 26.98 4.30 -8.34
N SER A 89 27.80 3.84 -9.30
CA SER A 89 28.85 4.65 -9.94
C SER A 89 28.37 5.42 -11.17
N LYS A 90 27.23 5.07 -11.74
CA LYS A 90 26.66 5.73 -12.94
C LYS A 90 25.14 5.66 -12.93
N PRO A 91 24.45 6.65 -13.50
CA PRO A 91 23.02 6.58 -13.70
C PRO A 91 22.65 5.56 -14.81
N GLY A 92 21.54 4.88 -14.67
CA GLY A 92 20.95 4.01 -15.69
C GLY A 92 20.64 2.60 -15.18
N ASP A 93 19.62 2.00 -15.77
CA ASP A 93 19.23 0.64 -15.45
C ASP A 93 20.18 -0.36 -16.12
N GLU A 94 20.80 -1.24 -15.38
CA GLU A 94 21.59 -2.34 -15.95
C GLU A 94 20.69 -3.48 -16.43
N ILE A 95 19.59 -3.76 -15.70
CA ILE A 95 18.71 -4.88 -15.99
C ILE A 95 17.28 -4.35 -16.18
N ILE A 96 16.61 -4.80 -17.25
CA ILE A 96 15.21 -4.46 -17.50
C ILE A 96 14.46 -5.73 -17.87
N TYR A 97 13.35 -5.98 -17.18
CA TYR A 97 12.37 -7.02 -17.49
C TYR A 97 11.18 -6.40 -18.20
N ARG A 98 10.93 -6.78 -19.47
CA ARG A 98 9.84 -6.27 -20.31
C ARG A 98 8.79 -7.34 -20.52
N PHE A 99 7.54 -6.98 -20.21
CA PHE A 99 6.36 -7.82 -20.38
C PHE A 99 5.48 -7.24 -21.50
N GLU A 100 5.14 -8.07 -22.47
CA GLU A 100 4.25 -7.73 -23.58
C GLU A 100 3.14 -8.78 -23.67
N PHE A 101 1.88 -8.33 -23.69
CA PHE A 101 0.71 -9.19 -23.60
C PHE A 101 0.00 -9.33 -24.95
N LYS A 102 -0.68 -10.47 -25.14
CA LYS A 102 -1.54 -10.76 -26.29
C LYS A 102 -2.84 -11.36 -25.80
N ILE A 103 -3.96 -10.92 -26.38
CA ILE A 103 -5.30 -11.39 -26.07
C ILE A 103 -5.88 -12.06 -27.30
N LYS A 104 -6.34 -13.30 -27.15
CA LYS A 104 -7.02 -14.04 -28.20
C LYS A 104 -8.47 -14.27 -27.80
N ASN A 105 -9.41 -13.74 -28.61
CA ASN A 105 -10.83 -14.04 -28.50
C ASN A 105 -11.11 -15.32 -29.34
N GLU A 106 -11.38 -16.44 -28.67
CA GLU A 106 -11.57 -17.75 -29.32
C GLU A 106 -12.97 -17.92 -29.90
N ASP A 107 -13.96 -17.24 -29.34
CA ASP A 107 -15.36 -17.28 -29.80
C ASP A 107 -16.00 -15.89 -29.68
N PRO A 108 -15.98 -15.10 -30.76
CA PRO A 108 -16.53 -13.75 -30.75
C PRO A 108 -18.07 -13.71 -30.72
N THR A 109 -18.75 -14.85 -30.70
CA THR A 109 -20.22 -14.95 -30.70
C THR A 109 -20.83 -15.00 -29.30
N THR A 110 -20.01 -15.08 -28.25
CA THR A 110 -20.45 -15.12 -26.86
C THR A 110 -19.99 -13.89 -26.08
N PHE A 111 -20.80 -13.47 -25.10
CA PHE A 111 -20.39 -12.46 -24.13
C PHE A 111 -19.74 -13.06 -22.87
N PHE A 112 -19.77 -14.39 -22.72
CA PHE A 112 -19.12 -15.04 -21.59
C PHE A 112 -17.61 -15.15 -21.81
N ASN A 113 -16.82 -14.82 -20.79
CA ASN A 113 -15.39 -15.07 -20.80
C ASN A 113 -15.06 -16.58 -20.62
N ILE A 114 -15.88 -17.30 -19.87
CA ILE A 114 -15.76 -18.74 -19.65
C ILE A 114 -17.12 -19.39 -19.91
N ARG A 115 -17.14 -20.44 -20.74
CA ARG A 115 -18.35 -21.26 -20.95
C ARG A 115 -18.01 -22.65 -21.48
N LEU A 116 -18.81 -23.64 -21.11
CA LEU A 116 -18.79 -25.01 -21.67
C LEU A 116 -17.38 -25.61 -21.70
N GLY A 117 -16.65 -25.49 -20.58
CA GLY A 117 -15.30 -26.05 -20.41
C GLY A 117 -14.16 -25.24 -21.04
N LYS A 118 -14.43 -24.04 -21.58
CA LYS A 118 -13.44 -23.24 -22.28
C LYS A 118 -13.38 -21.81 -21.79
N GLN A 119 -12.18 -21.29 -21.65
CA GLN A 119 -11.93 -19.86 -21.56
C GLN A 119 -11.98 -19.26 -22.97
N ASN A 120 -12.75 -18.17 -23.15
CA ASN A 120 -12.89 -17.48 -24.42
C ASN A 120 -11.77 -16.47 -24.64
N LEU A 121 -11.65 -15.45 -23.76
CA LEU A 121 -10.56 -14.49 -23.84
C LEU A 121 -9.31 -15.07 -23.18
N LYS A 122 -8.34 -15.46 -23.98
CA LYS A 122 -7.06 -16.02 -23.51
C LYS A 122 -5.98 -14.97 -23.60
N THR A 123 -5.43 -14.61 -22.45
CA THR A 123 -4.28 -13.71 -22.36
C THR A 123 -3.00 -14.52 -22.18
N THR A 124 -1.97 -14.17 -22.93
CA THR A 124 -0.61 -14.70 -22.79
C THR A 124 0.39 -13.56 -22.72
N TYR A 125 1.57 -13.81 -22.17
CA TYR A 125 2.65 -12.82 -22.15
C TYR A 125 3.97 -13.40 -22.65
N THR A 126 4.80 -12.51 -23.18
CA THR A 126 6.21 -12.72 -23.45
C THR A 126 7.01 -11.88 -22.47
N LEU A 127 7.94 -12.50 -21.77
CA LEU A 127 8.90 -11.83 -20.93
C LEU A 127 10.25 -11.81 -21.63
N SER A 128 10.78 -10.62 -21.83
CA SER A 128 12.13 -10.39 -22.35
C SER A 128 12.99 -9.70 -21.29
N ARG A 129 14.27 -10.06 -21.24
CA ARG A 129 15.26 -9.47 -20.34
C ARG A 129 16.33 -8.72 -21.13
N SER A 130 16.73 -7.58 -20.65
CA SER A 130 17.92 -6.84 -21.05
C SER A 130 18.92 -6.81 -19.91
N ASP A 131 20.20 -7.05 -20.20
CA ASP A 131 21.32 -6.93 -19.25
C ASP A 131 22.31 -5.81 -19.69
N ASN A 132 21.84 -4.90 -20.53
CA ASN A 132 22.67 -3.84 -21.12
C ASN A 132 21.92 -2.49 -21.23
N GLY A 133 21.09 -2.19 -20.27
CA GLY A 133 20.38 -0.91 -20.21
C GLY A 133 19.33 -0.71 -21.30
N GLY A 134 18.62 -1.78 -21.68
CA GLY A 134 17.57 -1.71 -22.68
C GLY A 134 18.03 -1.67 -24.15
N GLN A 135 19.34 -1.75 -24.42
CA GLN A 135 19.87 -1.73 -25.80
C GLN A 135 19.46 -2.97 -26.60
N SER A 136 19.34 -4.11 -25.94
CA SER A 136 18.82 -5.34 -26.55
C SER A 136 18.04 -6.16 -25.54
N PHE A 137 17.01 -6.86 -26.02
CA PHE A 137 16.13 -7.72 -25.20
C PHE A 137 16.17 -9.15 -25.72
N VAL A 138 16.31 -10.12 -24.81
CA VAL A 138 16.27 -11.55 -25.11
C VAL A 138 15.01 -12.14 -24.47
N PRO A 139 14.11 -12.77 -25.25
CA PRO A 139 12.95 -13.44 -24.67
C PRO A 139 13.40 -14.63 -23.79
N ILE A 140 12.91 -14.66 -22.55
CA ILE A 140 13.16 -15.75 -21.59
C ILE A 140 11.91 -16.61 -21.31
N LEU A 141 10.71 -16.04 -21.57
CA LEU A 141 9.43 -16.75 -21.61
C LEU A 141 8.62 -16.26 -22.82
N VAL A 142 7.97 -17.17 -23.54
CA VAL A 142 7.20 -16.82 -24.74
C VAL A 142 5.81 -17.43 -24.67
N ASN A 143 4.78 -16.58 -24.89
CA ASN A 143 3.37 -16.97 -24.92
C ASN A 143 2.92 -17.74 -23.65
N TRP A 144 3.42 -17.36 -22.47
CA TRP A 144 3.02 -17.98 -21.21
C TRP A 144 1.61 -17.55 -20.80
N PRO A 145 0.76 -18.47 -20.29
CA PRO A 145 -0.63 -18.13 -20.00
C PRO A 145 -0.80 -17.24 -18.76
N VAL A 146 -1.78 -16.33 -18.85
CA VAL A 146 -2.33 -15.57 -17.72
C VAL A 146 -3.63 -16.26 -17.28
N PRO A 147 -3.89 -16.46 -15.98
CA PRO A 147 -5.15 -17.02 -15.52
C PRO A 147 -6.31 -16.05 -15.84
N PRO A 148 -7.53 -16.54 -16.09
CA PRO A 148 -8.69 -15.68 -16.24
C PRO A 148 -9.01 -14.94 -14.94
N ASN A 149 -9.79 -13.86 -15.01
CA ASN A 149 -10.34 -13.23 -13.81
C ASN A 149 -11.15 -14.23 -12.98
N ASN A 150 -11.21 -14.02 -11.67
CA ASN A 150 -11.99 -14.84 -10.75
C ASN A 150 -13.48 -14.46 -10.86
N ILE A 151 -14.13 -14.97 -11.92
CA ILE A 151 -15.52 -14.62 -12.25
C ILE A 151 -16.50 -15.12 -11.18
N GLY A 152 -16.28 -16.34 -10.70
CA GLY A 152 -17.12 -16.99 -9.71
C GLY A 152 -17.05 -18.52 -9.79
N ASP A 153 -17.55 -19.18 -8.77
CA ASP A 153 -17.43 -20.63 -8.59
C ASP A 153 -18.06 -21.43 -9.73
N ARG A 154 -19.20 -20.96 -10.28
CA ARG A 154 -19.81 -21.62 -11.41
C ARG A 154 -18.92 -21.63 -12.66
N SER A 155 -18.28 -20.50 -12.96
CA SER A 155 -17.35 -20.38 -14.11
C SER A 155 -16.03 -21.11 -13.88
N ILE A 156 -15.57 -21.19 -12.65
CA ILE A 156 -14.26 -21.76 -12.32
C ILE A 156 -14.38 -23.26 -12.02
N LYS A 157 -15.27 -23.67 -11.13
CA LYS A 157 -15.26 -25.01 -10.53
C LYS A 157 -16.18 -26.03 -11.23
N THR A 158 -17.24 -25.59 -11.89
CA THR A 158 -18.24 -26.52 -12.45
C THR A 158 -17.89 -27.00 -13.86
N GLY A 159 -18.52 -28.10 -14.30
CA GLY A 159 -18.32 -28.65 -15.66
C GLY A 159 -18.90 -27.76 -16.79
N VAL A 160 -19.78 -26.81 -16.47
CA VAL A 160 -20.22 -25.78 -17.44
C VAL A 160 -19.24 -24.61 -17.54
N GLY A 161 -18.34 -24.47 -16.55
CA GLY A 161 -17.18 -23.59 -16.56
C GLY A 161 -15.91 -24.35 -16.92
N LEU A 162 -14.79 -24.01 -16.26
CA LEU A 162 -13.49 -24.64 -16.50
C LEU A 162 -13.33 -26.01 -15.84
N GLY A 163 -14.18 -26.37 -14.87
CA GLY A 163 -14.12 -27.64 -14.15
C GLY A 163 -12.84 -27.83 -13.33
N VAL A 164 -12.22 -26.78 -12.86
CA VAL A 164 -11.01 -26.85 -12.03
C VAL A 164 -11.38 -26.84 -10.54
N SER A 165 -10.55 -27.48 -9.71
CA SER A 165 -10.83 -27.64 -8.29
C SER A 165 -10.90 -26.32 -7.50
N SER A 166 -10.15 -25.32 -7.91
CA SER A 166 -10.09 -23.99 -7.25
C SER A 166 -9.41 -22.96 -8.13
N TYR A 167 -9.64 -21.67 -7.84
CA TYR A 167 -8.90 -20.58 -8.50
C TYR A 167 -7.39 -20.66 -8.17
N GLU A 168 -7.02 -21.07 -6.97
CA GLU A 168 -5.63 -21.34 -6.58
C GLU A 168 -4.92 -22.32 -7.54
N SER A 169 -5.64 -23.31 -8.08
CA SER A 169 -5.06 -24.25 -9.05
C SER A 169 -4.72 -23.59 -10.39
N LEU A 170 -5.48 -22.56 -10.79
CA LEU A 170 -5.18 -21.74 -11.99
C LEU A 170 -3.95 -20.87 -11.76
N VAL A 171 -3.85 -20.21 -10.61
CA VAL A 171 -2.66 -19.45 -10.23
C VAL A 171 -1.41 -20.33 -10.28
N LYS A 172 -1.44 -21.50 -9.64
CA LYS A 172 -0.30 -22.43 -9.65
C LYS A 172 0.13 -22.86 -11.05
N LYS A 173 -0.84 -23.10 -11.94
CA LYS A 173 -0.56 -23.48 -13.34
C LYS A 173 0.02 -22.33 -14.18
N SER A 174 -0.26 -21.08 -13.77
CA SER A 174 0.24 -19.88 -14.46
C SER A 174 1.61 -19.44 -14.00
N ILE A 175 2.14 -20.00 -12.91
CA ILE A 175 3.51 -19.71 -12.49
C ILE A 175 4.50 -20.34 -13.48
N ALA A 176 5.33 -19.50 -14.09
CA ALA A 176 6.40 -19.89 -14.99
C ALA A 176 7.73 -20.09 -14.27
N TYR A 177 8.56 -20.95 -14.81
CA TYR A 177 9.95 -21.13 -14.41
C TYR A 177 10.82 -20.92 -15.65
N ALA A 178 11.51 -19.78 -15.73
CA ALA A 178 12.42 -19.53 -16.84
C ALA A 178 13.68 -20.39 -16.72
N ALA A 179 14.25 -20.76 -17.86
CA ALA A 179 15.50 -21.54 -17.89
C ALA A 179 16.69 -20.77 -17.28
N THR A 180 16.59 -19.46 -17.22
CA THR A 180 17.54 -18.54 -16.59
C THR A 180 17.41 -18.46 -15.06
N GLY A 181 16.37 -19.08 -14.46
CA GLY A 181 16.22 -19.22 -13.01
C GLY A 181 15.14 -18.33 -12.37
N GLU A 182 14.54 -17.43 -13.11
CA GLU A 182 13.42 -16.60 -12.63
C GLU A 182 12.14 -17.43 -12.49
N GLN A 183 11.35 -17.11 -11.46
CA GLN A 183 9.99 -17.59 -11.28
C GLN A 183 9.04 -16.42 -11.52
N VAL A 184 8.01 -16.57 -12.35
CA VAL A 184 7.20 -15.46 -12.85
C VAL A 184 5.71 -15.79 -12.73
N TYR A 185 4.92 -14.80 -12.32
CA TYR A 185 3.47 -14.83 -12.34
C TYR A 185 2.95 -13.52 -12.94
N CYS A 186 2.04 -13.61 -13.90
CA CYS A 186 1.23 -12.49 -14.37
C CYS A 186 -0.24 -12.89 -14.26
N GLY A 187 -1.06 -12.06 -13.61
CA GLY A 187 -2.47 -12.36 -13.46
C GLY A 187 -3.17 -11.44 -12.48
N PRO A 188 -4.49 -11.58 -12.33
CA PRO A 188 -5.23 -10.84 -11.33
C PRO A 188 -4.86 -11.29 -9.92
N SER A 189 -4.83 -10.34 -9.01
CA SER A 189 -4.74 -10.54 -7.56
C SER A 189 -5.70 -9.61 -6.85
N ASP A 190 -5.93 -9.84 -5.57
CA ASP A 190 -6.39 -8.81 -4.67
C ASP A 190 -5.40 -7.63 -4.69
N ASP A 191 -5.89 -6.41 -4.50
CA ASP A 191 -5.05 -5.21 -4.40
C ASP A 191 -4.24 -5.26 -3.10
N PRO A 192 -2.91 -5.38 -3.16
CA PRO A 192 -2.12 -5.57 -1.95
C PRO A 192 -1.92 -4.29 -1.12
N PHE A 193 -2.26 -3.11 -1.63
CA PHE A 193 -2.17 -1.87 -0.88
C PHE A 193 -3.40 -1.66 0.00
N PHE A 194 -3.21 -0.98 1.12
CA PHE A 194 -4.26 -0.71 2.09
C PHE A 194 -4.11 0.70 2.67
N VAL A 195 -5.17 1.49 2.61
CA VAL A 195 -5.21 2.88 3.09
C VAL A 195 -6.64 3.40 3.12
N ASP A 196 -6.95 4.32 4.03
CA ASP A 196 -8.20 5.07 3.96
C ASP A 196 -8.10 6.19 2.92
N LEU A 197 -8.31 5.84 1.64
CA LEU A 197 -8.24 6.79 0.53
C LEU A 197 -9.17 7.98 0.72
N GLY A 198 -10.41 7.74 1.15
CA GLY A 198 -11.36 8.80 1.38
C GLY A 198 -10.91 9.76 2.48
N GLY A 199 -10.27 9.24 3.54
CA GLY A 199 -9.68 10.05 4.61
C GLY A 199 -8.46 10.85 4.15
N VAL A 200 -7.54 10.21 3.39
CA VAL A 200 -6.34 10.90 2.84
C VAL A 200 -6.76 12.14 2.05
N PHE A 201 -7.71 11.99 1.12
CA PHE A 201 -8.09 13.07 0.21
C PHE A 201 -9.17 14.00 0.75
N ASP A 202 -9.76 13.70 1.91
CA ASP A 202 -10.56 14.63 2.69
C ASP A 202 -9.67 15.40 3.69
N LEU A 203 -8.67 16.11 3.14
CA LEU A 203 -7.69 16.89 3.89
C LEU A 203 -7.00 16.12 5.02
N GLY A 204 -6.66 14.86 4.79
CA GLY A 204 -5.92 14.06 5.76
C GLY A 204 -6.71 13.66 6.99
N ASP A 205 -8.04 13.46 6.88
CA ASP A 205 -8.89 12.95 7.96
C ASP A 205 -8.59 11.45 8.23
N MET A 206 -7.40 11.18 8.75
CA MET A 206 -6.91 9.84 9.10
C MET A 206 -6.28 9.84 10.49
N PRO A 207 -6.77 9.02 11.45
CA PRO A 207 -8.02 8.25 11.36
C PRO A 207 -9.22 9.18 11.31
N ARG A 208 -10.29 8.74 10.62
CA ARG A 208 -11.49 9.57 10.48
C ARG A 208 -12.05 10.01 11.82
N GLN A 209 -12.30 11.31 11.95
CA GLN A 209 -12.83 11.90 13.18
C GLN A 209 -14.34 11.73 13.30
N ASN A 210 -15.03 11.72 12.15
CA ASN A 210 -16.47 11.51 12.05
C ASN A 210 -16.76 10.18 11.34
N GLY A 211 -16.68 9.07 12.09
CA GLY A 211 -16.96 7.75 11.54
C GLY A 211 -15.85 6.74 11.78
N GLN A 212 -15.86 5.67 11.03
CA GLN A 212 -14.84 4.62 11.07
C GLN A 212 -13.96 4.72 9.82
N SER A 213 -12.66 4.58 10.00
CA SER A 213 -11.71 4.45 8.90
C SER A 213 -12.08 3.26 8.00
N ARG A 214 -11.85 3.40 6.70
CA ARG A 214 -12.22 2.42 5.69
C ARG A 214 -11.04 2.20 4.76
N ASP A 215 -10.68 0.96 4.56
CA ASP A 215 -9.77 0.63 3.47
C ASP A 215 -10.45 0.92 2.13
N GLY A 216 -9.93 1.89 1.38
CA GLY A 216 -10.46 2.29 0.08
C GLY A 216 -10.20 1.27 -1.02
N LEU A 217 -9.24 0.38 -0.81
CA LEU A 217 -8.83 -0.66 -1.74
C LEU A 217 -9.39 -2.04 -1.39
N ALA A 218 -9.99 -2.18 -0.20
CA ALA A 218 -10.71 -3.41 0.15
C ALA A 218 -11.73 -3.78 -0.92
N CYS A 219 -11.81 -5.08 -1.20
CA CYS A 219 -12.69 -5.59 -2.26
C CYS A 219 -12.35 -5.10 -3.68
N LYS A 220 -11.12 -4.70 -3.93
CA LYS A 220 -10.63 -4.36 -5.28
C LYS A 220 -9.61 -5.40 -5.74
N ASN A 221 -9.55 -5.60 -7.04
CA ASN A 221 -8.51 -6.40 -7.67
C ASN A 221 -7.57 -5.51 -8.50
N VAL A 222 -6.39 -6.03 -8.79
CA VAL A 222 -5.40 -5.43 -9.69
C VAL A 222 -4.83 -6.49 -10.63
N SER A 223 -4.14 -6.04 -11.68
CA SER A 223 -3.35 -6.91 -12.56
C SER A 223 -1.90 -6.92 -12.10
N THR A 224 -1.43 -8.05 -11.58
CA THR A 224 -0.12 -8.20 -10.95
C THR A 224 0.89 -8.86 -11.87
N ILE A 225 2.08 -8.27 -11.97
CA ILE A 225 3.31 -8.86 -12.47
C ILE A 225 4.20 -9.13 -11.25
N ALA A 226 4.52 -10.39 -10.98
CA ALA A 226 5.46 -10.78 -9.94
C ALA A 226 6.60 -11.60 -10.55
N ILE A 227 7.84 -11.25 -10.20
CA ILE A 227 9.04 -11.97 -10.62
C ILE A 227 9.94 -12.22 -9.41
N GLN A 228 10.35 -13.47 -9.21
CA GLN A 228 11.31 -13.87 -8.19
C GLN A 228 12.64 -14.20 -8.87
N VAL A 229 13.69 -13.48 -8.50
CA VAL A 229 15.00 -13.50 -9.14
C VAL A 229 16.07 -13.94 -8.15
N PRO A 230 16.97 -14.87 -8.48
CA PRO A 230 18.14 -15.18 -7.66
C PRO A 230 19.01 -13.93 -7.44
N ILE A 231 19.45 -13.68 -6.20
CA ILE A 231 20.21 -12.48 -5.84
C ILE A 231 21.47 -12.31 -6.70
N ASN A 232 22.17 -13.40 -7.01
CA ASN A 232 23.38 -13.34 -7.82
C ASN A 232 23.19 -12.79 -9.25
N PHE A 233 21.96 -12.77 -9.76
CA PHE A 233 21.64 -12.14 -11.05
C PHE A 233 21.36 -10.63 -10.95
N LEU A 234 21.14 -10.14 -9.73
CA LEU A 234 20.83 -8.74 -9.46
C LEU A 234 22.05 -7.96 -8.95
N LEU A 235 23.09 -8.67 -8.51
CA LEU A 235 24.30 -8.04 -7.98
C LEU A 235 25.05 -7.28 -9.08
N LYS A 236 25.73 -6.21 -8.67
CA LYS A 236 26.74 -5.57 -9.51
C LYS A 236 27.74 -6.60 -10.02
N ARG A 237 28.04 -6.55 -11.30
CA ARG A 237 28.95 -7.53 -11.95
C ARG A 237 30.27 -7.65 -11.21
N GLY A 238 30.60 -8.88 -10.79
CA GLY A 238 31.82 -9.18 -10.04
C GLY A 238 31.69 -9.07 -8.53
N ALA A 239 30.53 -8.69 -8.00
CA ALA A 239 30.29 -8.72 -6.56
C ALA A 239 30.22 -10.17 -6.03
N ALA A 240 30.75 -10.38 -4.82
CA ALA A 240 30.70 -11.67 -4.14
C ALA A 240 29.30 -11.92 -3.54
N PHE A 241 28.86 -13.18 -3.56
CA PHE A 241 27.65 -13.61 -2.85
C PHE A 241 27.97 -14.82 -1.97
N PRO A 242 27.54 -14.88 -0.70
CA PRO A 242 26.76 -13.86 0.00
C PRO A 242 27.59 -12.62 0.36
N ALA A 243 26.92 -11.54 0.75
CA ALA A 243 27.54 -10.33 1.29
C ALA A 243 28.35 -10.64 2.56
N GLN A 244 29.45 -9.93 2.78
CA GLN A 244 30.20 -10.04 4.04
C GLN A 244 29.42 -9.40 5.21
N ASN A 245 28.70 -8.31 4.94
CA ASN A 245 27.87 -7.62 5.92
C ASN A 245 26.85 -6.71 5.21
N ILE A 246 25.92 -6.14 5.97
CA ILE A 246 24.84 -5.27 5.48
C ILE A 246 25.31 -3.90 4.98
N LEU A 247 26.58 -3.58 5.06
CA LEU A 247 27.14 -2.30 4.60
C LEU A 247 27.72 -2.39 3.18
N ASP A 248 27.71 -3.58 2.56
CA ASP A 248 28.23 -3.78 1.21
C ASP A 248 27.32 -3.15 0.17
N GLY A 249 27.76 -2.00 -0.37
CA GLY A 249 27.00 -1.26 -1.40
C GLY A 249 26.83 -2.02 -2.72
N ASN A 250 27.59 -3.08 -2.99
CA ASN A 250 27.39 -3.92 -4.19
C ASN A 250 26.13 -4.80 -4.10
N HIS A 251 25.48 -4.85 -2.93
CA HIS A 251 24.23 -5.55 -2.69
C HIS A 251 23.02 -4.62 -2.66
N VAL A 252 23.20 -3.35 -3.00
CA VAL A 252 22.11 -2.37 -3.11
C VAL A 252 21.65 -2.31 -4.54
N ILE A 253 20.34 -2.46 -4.75
CA ILE A 253 19.68 -2.24 -6.02
C ILE A 253 18.59 -1.18 -5.89
N GLY A 254 18.38 -0.42 -6.97
CA GLY A 254 17.22 0.44 -7.16
C GLY A 254 16.21 -0.28 -8.06
N VAL A 255 14.94 -0.20 -7.71
CA VAL A 255 13.85 -0.86 -8.46
C VAL A 255 12.74 0.15 -8.72
N TRP A 256 12.31 0.23 -9.96
CA TRP A 256 11.15 1.01 -10.36
C TRP A 256 10.40 0.31 -11.50
N ALA A 257 9.16 0.69 -11.74
CA ALA A 257 8.35 0.14 -12.82
C ALA A 257 7.80 1.23 -13.72
N SER A 258 7.50 0.88 -14.94
CA SER A 258 6.91 1.79 -15.91
C SER A 258 5.92 1.11 -16.84
N ALA A 259 5.08 1.94 -17.47
CA ALA A 259 4.31 1.56 -18.63
C ALA A 259 4.56 2.54 -19.77
N SER A 260 4.70 2.01 -20.99
CA SER A 260 4.91 2.82 -22.19
C SER A 260 3.88 2.49 -23.27
N ARG A 261 3.47 3.51 -24.02
CA ARG A 261 2.61 3.40 -25.20
C ARG A 261 3.30 3.91 -26.43
N GLN A 262 2.87 3.45 -27.62
CA GLN A 262 3.25 4.13 -28.85
C GLN A 262 2.63 5.53 -28.91
N GLN A 263 3.37 6.49 -29.43
CA GLN A 263 3.06 7.92 -29.41
C GLN A 263 1.71 8.27 -30.03
N VAL A 264 1.28 7.53 -31.05
CA VAL A 264 0.04 7.79 -31.77
C VAL A 264 -0.89 6.59 -31.67
N ARG A 265 -2.11 6.85 -31.20
CA ARG A 265 -3.24 5.91 -31.20
C ARG A 265 -4.30 6.44 -32.17
N THR A 266 -4.63 5.70 -33.21
CA THR A 266 -5.65 6.06 -34.19
C THR A 266 -6.89 5.19 -34.01
N LEU A 267 -8.05 5.81 -33.83
CA LEU A 267 -9.34 5.13 -33.80
C LEU A 267 -9.86 5.03 -35.23
N ASN A 268 -10.08 3.82 -35.73
CA ASN A 268 -10.58 3.57 -37.07
C ASN A 268 -12.12 3.46 -37.10
N THR A 269 -12.75 3.87 -38.19
CA THR A 269 -14.21 3.87 -38.35
C THR A 269 -14.85 2.47 -38.35
N ASN A 270 -14.02 1.42 -38.52
CA ASN A 270 -14.47 0.02 -38.47
C ASN A 270 -14.36 -0.59 -37.02
N GLY A 271 -14.17 0.25 -36.00
CA GLY A 271 -14.08 -0.18 -34.61
C GLY A 271 -12.72 -0.77 -34.20
N THR A 272 -11.70 -0.73 -35.07
CA THR A 272 -10.33 -1.13 -34.74
C THR A 272 -9.47 0.05 -34.31
N GLN A 273 -8.30 -0.24 -33.78
CA GLN A 273 -7.29 0.76 -33.42
C GLN A 273 -5.95 0.40 -34.07
N SER A 274 -5.19 1.43 -34.44
CA SER A 274 -3.81 1.27 -34.88
C SER A 274 -2.88 2.17 -34.06
N TYR A 275 -1.65 1.73 -33.94
CA TYR A 275 -0.65 2.40 -33.12
C TYR A 275 0.63 2.61 -33.92
N SER A 276 1.29 3.76 -33.74
CA SER A 276 2.52 4.10 -34.46
C SER A 276 3.36 5.12 -33.70
N GLY A 277 4.58 5.35 -34.19
CA GLY A 277 5.55 6.23 -33.56
C GLY A 277 6.40 5.53 -32.50
N PRO A 278 7.32 6.27 -31.86
CA PRO A 278 8.16 5.74 -30.79
C PRO A 278 7.33 5.34 -29.55
N TRP A 279 7.91 4.52 -28.70
CA TRP A 279 7.37 4.23 -27.38
C TRP A 279 7.63 5.41 -26.45
N VAL A 280 6.63 5.82 -25.71
CA VAL A 280 6.64 6.94 -24.76
C VAL A 280 6.19 6.41 -23.41
N GLN A 281 6.96 6.67 -22.37
CA GLN A 281 6.58 6.36 -21.00
C GLN A 281 5.39 7.24 -20.61
N VAL A 282 4.34 6.64 -20.07
CA VAL A 282 3.10 7.31 -19.66
C VAL A 282 2.77 7.13 -18.19
N SER A 283 3.44 6.17 -17.54
CA SER A 283 3.31 5.92 -16.10
C SER A 283 4.61 5.37 -15.56
N ARG A 284 4.96 5.73 -14.34
CA ARG A 284 6.06 5.15 -13.57
C ARG A 284 5.75 5.15 -12.08
N LEU A 285 6.37 4.23 -11.37
CA LEU A 285 6.38 4.22 -9.91
C LEU A 285 7.73 3.69 -9.41
N GLY A 286 8.28 4.36 -8.40
CA GLY A 286 9.43 3.92 -7.61
C GLY A 286 9.05 3.82 -6.14
N MET A 287 9.31 4.87 -5.35
CA MET A 287 8.84 4.99 -3.98
C MET A 287 7.30 5.10 -3.95
N PRO A 288 6.64 4.45 -2.98
CA PRO A 288 5.19 4.59 -2.83
C PRO A 288 4.81 6.03 -2.48
N LEU A 289 3.58 6.40 -2.81
CA LEU A 289 2.95 7.68 -2.45
C LEU A 289 3.63 8.95 -3.01
N THR A 290 4.74 8.84 -3.74
CA THR A 290 5.46 10.01 -4.28
C THR A 290 4.56 10.82 -5.21
N ASN A 291 4.00 10.20 -6.25
CA ASN A 291 3.15 10.90 -7.21
C ASN A 291 1.76 11.21 -6.65
N GLU A 292 1.34 10.53 -5.61
CA GLU A 292 0.00 10.64 -5.02
C GLU A 292 -0.11 11.83 -4.07
N VAL A 293 0.82 11.95 -3.10
CA VAL A 293 0.71 12.91 -1.99
C VAL A 293 1.89 13.87 -1.86
N VAL A 294 3.00 13.66 -2.61
CA VAL A 294 4.16 14.56 -2.60
C VAL A 294 4.15 15.47 -3.82
N VAL A 295 4.00 14.90 -5.03
CA VAL A 295 3.97 15.67 -6.28
C VAL A 295 2.61 16.33 -6.47
N PRO A 296 2.53 17.66 -6.65
CA PRO A 296 1.26 18.36 -6.85
C PRO A 296 0.58 17.99 -8.18
N VAL A 297 -0.74 18.12 -8.22
CA VAL A 297 -1.59 17.76 -9.38
C VAL A 297 -1.05 18.31 -10.70
N GLY A 298 -0.56 19.55 -10.74
CA GLY A 298 -0.04 20.18 -11.96
C GLY A 298 1.26 19.58 -12.50
N TYR A 299 1.92 18.69 -11.74
CA TYR A 299 3.20 18.08 -12.13
C TYR A 299 3.12 16.55 -12.23
N LYS A 300 1.99 15.91 -11.91
CA LYS A 300 1.85 14.45 -11.86
C LYS A 300 2.10 13.78 -13.22
N ASP A 301 1.53 14.31 -14.30
CA ASP A 301 1.77 13.80 -15.66
C ASP A 301 3.23 14.03 -16.10
N TYR A 302 3.79 15.17 -15.74
CA TYR A 302 5.20 15.46 -15.99
C TYR A 302 6.11 14.48 -15.25
N TRP A 303 5.83 14.22 -13.96
CA TRP A 303 6.52 13.19 -13.17
C TRP A 303 6.47 11.83 -13.85
N ASN A 304 5.31 11.39 -14.32
CA ASN A 304 5.14 10.11 -15.02
C ASN A 304 5.94 10.02 -16.33
N SER A 305 6.26 11.15 -16.96
CA SER A 305 7.04 11.19 -18.20
C SER A 305 8.55 11.11 -17.99
N LEU A 306 9.05 11.37 -16.79
CA LEU A 306 10.48 11.35 -16.45
C LEU A 306 10.92 9.95 -16.01
N THR A 307 12.15 9.58 -16.35
CA THR A 307 12.83 8.48 -15.65
C THR A 307 13.35 8.97 -14.29
N PRO A 308 13.65 8.09 -13.33
CA PRO A 308 14.26 8.49 -12.05
C PRO A 308 15.54 9.32 -12.22
N TYR A 309 16.32 9.05 -13.26
CA TYR A 309 17.57 9.77 -13.53
C TYR A 309 17.34 11.18 -14.06
N GLN A 310 16.27 11.38 -14.85
CA GLN A 310 15.87 12.70 -15.34
C GLN A 310 15.29 13.54 -14.22
N GLU A 311 14.45 12.95 -13.40
CA GLU A 311 13.84 13.62 -12.25
C GLU A 311 14.89 14.05 -11.22
N LEU A 312 15.89 13.21 -10.92
CA LEU A 312 17.00 13.57 -10.03
C LEU A 312 17.76 14.81 -10.49
N ALA A 313 17.80 15.05 -11.79
CA ALA A 313 18.43 16.23 -12.39
C ALA A 313 17.49 17.46 -12.46
N ASP A 314 16.20 17.28 -12.20
CA ASP A 314 15.18 18.33 -12.30
C ASP A 314 14.91 19.00 -10.95
N THR A 315 15.58 20.11 -10.71
CA THR A 315 15.51 20.83 -9.42
C THR A 315 14.17 21.53 -9.16
N GLN A 316 13.25 21.63 -10.15
CA GLN A 316 11.95 22.27 -9.92
C GLN A 316 11.02 21.43 -9.07
N LEU A 317 11.20 20.10 -9.06
CA LEU A 317 10.44 19.17 -8.25
C LEU A 317 10.99 19.02 -6.82
N ASP A 318 12.27 19.29 -6.62
CA ASP A 318 12.96 19.13 -5.33
C ASP A 318 12.25 19.83 -4.16
N ASN A 319 11.64 21.00 -4.43
CA ASN A 319 11.00 21.79 -3.39
C ASN A 319 9.84 21.05 -2.71
N PHE A 320 9.16 20.13 -3.40
CA PHE A 320 8.06 19.35 -2.82
C PHE A 320 8.56 18.30 -1.82
N PHE A 321 9.81 17.86 -1.97
CA PHE A 321 10.47 16.97 -1.02
C PHE A 321 11.12 17.73 0.14
N TYR A 322 11.67 18.92 -0.12
CA TYR A 322 12.22 19.77 0.94
C TYR A 322 11.13 20.39 1.84
N ASN A 323 9.96 20.64 1.29
CA ASN A 323 8.84 21.30 1.94
C ASN A 323 7.53 20.56 1.61
N PRO A 324 7.34 19.33 2.08
CA PRO A 324 6.17 18.53 1.73
C PRO A 324 4.87 19.20 2.21
N GLU A 325 3.83 19.15 1.40
CA GLU A 325 2.53 19.76 1.73
C GLU A 325 1.98 19.23 3.06
N LEU A 326 2.10 17.93 3.33
CA LEU A 326 1.68 17.34 4.60
C LEU A 326 2.37 17.97 5.83
N GLY A 327 3.60 18.47 5.66
CA GLY A 327 4.32 19.20 6.70
C GLY A 327 3.62 20.50 7.13
N LEU A 328 2.86 21.15 6.24
CA LEU A 328 2.06 22.34 6.58
C LEU A 328 0.93 22.00 7.54
N TYR A 329 0.30 20.85 7.34
CA TYR A 329 -0.85 20.40 8.14
C TYR A 329 -0.45 19.76 9.48
N MET A 330 0.85 19.47 9.65
CA MET A 330 1.44 19.04 10.92
C MET A 330 2.05 20.21 11.72
N ASP A 331 2.10 21.42 11.16
CA ASP A 331 2.67 22.60 11.79
C ASP A 331 1.57 23.53 12.31
N ASP A 332 1.34 23.56 13.62
CA ASP A 332 0.30 24.38 14.27
C ASP A 332 0.47 25.88 14.03
N ALA A 333 1.68 26.34 13.78
CA ALA A 333 1.93 27.74 13.45
C ALA A 333 1.51 28.11 12.02
N LEU A 334 1.21 27.09 11.18
CA LEU A 334 0.73 27.26 9.81
C LEU A 334 -0.73 26.78 9.69
N PHE A 335 -0.94 25.51 9.37
CA PHE A 335 -2.27 24.95 9.07
C PHE A 335 -2.64 23.74 9.94
N GLY A 336 -1.83 23.40 10.96
CA GLY A 336 -2.06 22.23 11.81
C GLY A 336 -3.44 22.18 12.46
N GLY A 337 -4.01 23.34 12.81
CA GLY A 337 -5.38 23.43 13.34
C GLY A 337 -6.48 23.10 12.33
N ALA A 338 -6.19 23.14 11.02
CA ALA A 338 -7.14 22.78 9.97
C ALA A 338 -7.26 21.27 9.75
N VAL A 339 -6.27 20.48 10.20
CA VAL A 339 -6.21 19.02 10.07
C VAL A 339 -5.99 18.40 11.45
N PRO A 340 -7.01 18.38 12.32
CA PRO A 340 -6.88 17.92 13.70
C PRO A 340 -6.45 16.45 13.81
N ALA A 341 -6.73 15.61 12.79
CA ALA A 341 -6.28 14.23 12.74
C ALA A 341 -4.75 14.10 12.83
N PHE A 342 -4.01 15.07 12.30
CA PHE A 342 -2.55 15.08 12.32
C PHE A 342 -1.94 15.73 13.58
N SER A 343 -2.74 16.20 14.54
CA SER A 343 -2.19 16.83 15.73
C SER A 343 -1.21 15.96 16.53
N PRO A 344 -1.34 14.61 16.60
CA PRO A 344 -0.31 13.75 17.20
C PRO A 344 0.99 13.69 16.40
N LEU A 345 0.94 14.01 15.10
CA LEU A 345 2.06 13.99 14.14
C LEU A 345 2.73 15.36 14.02
N ARG A 346 2.70 16.21 15.04
CA ARG A 346 3.31 17.54 14.95
C ARG A 346 4.73 17.47 14.42
N ILE A 347 5.01 18.26 13.39
CA ILE A 347 6.35 18.31 12.79
C ILE A 347 7.40 18.70 13.83
N GLN A 348 8.52 17.99 13.83
CA GLN A 348 9.68 18.35 14.64
C GLN A 348 10.29 19.66 14.09
N ARG A 349 10.25 20.72 14.88
CA ARG A 349 10.76 22.04 14.48
C ARG A 349 12.12 22.34 15.08
N ASN A 350 12.26 22.27 16.39
CA ASN A 350 13.44 22.69 17.12
C ASN A 350 14.24 21.48 17.61
N SER A 351 15.09 20.95 16.79
CA SER A 351 16.02 19.92 17.22
C SER A 351 17.31 20.57 17.73
N LEU A 352 17.79 20.12 18.89
CA LEU A 352 19.00 20.64 19.55
C LEU A 352 18.96 22.16 19.78
N GLY A 353 17.76 22.76 19.83
CA GLY A 353 17.55 24.18 20.13
C GLY A 353 17.96 25.17 19.06
N ALA A 354 18.65 24.73 18.00
CA ALA A 354 19.23 25.62 16.98
C ALA A 354 18.68 25.42 15.57
N PHE A 355 18.04 24.28 15.28
CA PHE A 355 17.63 23.89 13.94
C PHE A 355 16.10 23.81 13.84
N ASP A 356 15.54 24.49 12.84
CA ASP A 356 14.08 24.46 12.54
C ASP A 356 13.85 23.70 11.22
N PHE A 357 13.10 22.60 11.28
CA PHE A 357 12.78 21.72 10.16
C PHE A 357 11.37 21.96 9.58
N GLY A 358 10.65 22.99 10.03
CA GLY A 358 9.37 23.42 9.46
C GLY A 358 9.53 23.87 8.01
N ASN A 359 8.46 23.82 7.22
CA ASN A 359 8.46 24.26 5.83
C ASN A 359 8.95 25.70 5.70
N GLY A 360 9.82 25.96 4.72
CA GLY A 360 10.44 27.25 4.48
C GLY A 360 11.56 27.64 5.46
N LYS A 361 11.96 26.72 6.35
CA LYS A 361 13.09 26.91 7.27
C LYS A 361 14.37 26.30 6.73
N ASP A 362 15.48 26.49 7.43
CA ASP A 362 16.82 26.19 6.90
C ASP A 362 17.35 24.82 7.34
N GLY A 363 16.68 24.11 8.26
CA GLY A 363 17.16 22.84 8.78
C GLY A 363 18.62 22.93 9.26
N LEU A 364 19.49 22.07 8.73
CA LEU A 364 20.91 22.04 9.07
C LEU A 364 21.79 22.97 8.19
N PHE A 365 21.23 23.80 7.33
CA PHE A 365 22.00 24.59 6.37
C PHE A 365 23.08 25.49 7.03
N ALA A 366 22.81 26.00 8.23
CA ALA A 366 23.78 26.78 8.99
C ALA A 366 25.09 26.03 9.30
N LEU A 367 25.11 24.70 9.19
CA LEU A 367 26.33 23.89 9.38
C LEU A 367 27.19 23.77 8.13
N LYS A 368 26.70 24.22 6.95
CA LYS A 368 27.44 24.08 5.68
C LYS A 368 28.82 24.73 5.77
N GLY A 369 29.86 23.97 5.39
CA GLY A 369 31.24 24.43 5.41
C GLY A 369 31.83 24.63 6.81
N SER A 370 31.13 24.29 7.89
CA SER A 370 31.63 24.41 9.26
C SER A 370 32.53 23.21 9.63
N ALA A 371 33.40 23.41 10.61
CA ALA A 371 34.23 22.33 11.15
C ALA A 371 33.39 21.19 11.80
N ALA A 372 32.15 21.46 12.18
CA ALA A 372 31.25 20.48 12.79
C ALA A 372 30.85 19.36 11.82
N VAL A 373 30.82 19.63 10.52
CA VAL A 373 30.44 18.66 9.49
C VAL A 373 31.64 17.99 8.82
N ALA A 374 32.85 18.40 9.12
CA ALA A 374 34.07 17.86 8.50
C ALA A 374 34.16 16.33 8.64
N GLY A 375 34.37 15.63 7.51
CA GLY A 375 34.44 14.18 7.43
C GLY A 375 33.12 13.45 7.69
N THR A 376 31.98 14.17 7.63
CA THR A 376 30.62 13.59 7.69
C THR A 376 29.99 13.55 6.31
N ALA A 377 28.80 12.94 6.18
CA ALA A 377 28.00 13.02 4.94
C ALA A 377 27.64 14.47 4.56
N LEU A 378 27.61 15.38 5.53
CA LEU A 378 27.27 16.80 5.35
C LEU A 378 28.49 17.68 4.97
N ASP A 379 29.68 17.10 4.89
CA ASP A 379 30.88 17.75 4.37
C ASP A 379 30.78 17.89 2.87
N ASP A 380 31.05 19.08 2.32
CA ASP A 380 31.05 19.33 0.86
C ASP A 380 32.04 18.43 0.09
N ALA A 381 33.11 17.94 0.76
CA ALA A 381 34.01 16.93 0.20
C ALA A 381 33.41 15.51 0.13
N VAL A 382 32.26 15.29 0.72
CA VAL A 382 31.54 14.00 0.73
C VAL A 382 30.20 14.15 -0.02
N PHE A 383 29.11 14.55 0.65
CA PHE A 383 27.78 14.74 0.07
C PHE A 383 27.12 16.06 0.49
N GLY A 384 27.87 16.98 1.12
CA GLY A 384 27.33 18.24 1.64
C GLY A 384 26.72 19.14 0.58
N THR A 385 27.23 19.12 -0.66
CA THR A 385 26.64 19.84 -1.79
C THR A 385 25.24 19.34 -2.13
N LEU A 386 24.93 18.08 -1.87
CA LEU A 386 23.65 17.41 -2.11
C LEU A 386 22.72 17.54 -0.89
N LEU A 387 23.25 17.29 0.32
CA LEU A 387 22.48 17.19 1.55
C LEU A 387 22.28 18.56 2.26
N LEU A 388 23.07 19.55 1.93
CA LEU A 388 22.95 20.94 2.40
C LEU A 388 23.00 21.91 1.18
N PRO A 389 22.05 21.82 0.24
CA PRO A 389 22.14 22.53 -1.04
C PRO A 389 21.90 24.04 -0.91
N GLY A 390 21.14 24.51 0.08
CA GLY A 390 20.80 25.93 0.26
C GLY A 390 19.86 26.18 1.43
N ALA A 391 19.63 27.46 1.72
CA ALA A 391 18.61 27.89 2.66
C ALA A 391 17.19 27.56 2.16
N GLY A 392 16.21 27.48 3.06
CA GLY A 392 14.82 27.15 2.74
C GLY A 392 14.57 25.70 2.33
N LYS A 393 15.51 24.80 2.59
CA LYS A 393 15.43 23.36 2.25
C LYS A 393 15.59 22.47 3.48
N PRO A 394 14.65 22.56 4.45
CA PRO A 394 14.81 21.99 5.79
C PRO A 394 14.95 20.47 5.80
N ARG A 395 14.31 19.78 4.85
CA ARG A 395 14.25 18.32 4.79
C ARG A 395 15.23 17.71 3.77
N SER A 396 16.27 18.48 3.40
CA SER A 396 17.34 18.01 2.51
C SER A 396 18.19 16.88 3.09
N VAL A 397 18.18 16.73 4.41
CA VAL A 397 19.01 15.74 5.14
C VAL A 397 18.27 14.44 5.47
N ASP A 398 16.95 14.36 5.26
CA ASP A 398 16.17 13.17 5.57
C ASP A 398 15.19 12.80 4.46
N LEU A 399 14.13 13.58 4.18
CA LEU A 399 13.13 13.20 3.17
C LEU A 399 13.74 13.15 1.77
N TRP A 400 14.45 14.18 1.38
CA TRP A 400 15.03 14.22 0.04
C TRP A 400 15.94 13.02 -0.27
N PRO A 401 16.93 12.63 0.58
CA PRO A 401 17.72 11.43 0.30
C PRO A 401 16.90 10.13 0.39
N ILE A 402 15.89 10.02 1.26
CA ILE A 402 15.04 8.83 1.30
C ILE A 402 14.41 8.57 -0.08
N PHE A 403 13.91 9.61 -0.73
CA PHE A 403 13.27 9.47 -2.05
C PHE A 403 14.29 9.35 -3.21
N HIS A 404 15.37 10.12 -3.22
CA HIS A 404 16.18 10.31 -4.43
C HIS A 404 17.52 9.60 -4.49
N THR A 405 18.21 9.44 -3.36
CA THR A 405 19.58 8.90 -3.37
C THR A 405 19.79 7.68 -2.49
N GLY A 406 18.86 7.43 -1.61
CA GLY A 406 19.07 6.54 -0.48
C GLY A 406 19.91 7.21 0.62
N VAL A 407 20.03 6.53 1.76
CA VAL A 407 20.68 7.04 2.97
C VAL A 407 22.11 6.47 3.06
N PRO A 408 23.16 7.31 3.06
CA PRO A 408 24.54 6.83 3.12
C PRO A 408 24.92 6.32 4.51
N ASN A 409 25.75 5.28 4.56
CA ASN A 409 26.29 4.75 5.80
C ASN A 409 27.50 5.58 6.29
N VAL A 410 27.29 6.87 6.49
CA VAL A 410 28.26 7.84 6.97
C VAL A 410 27.58 8.74 7.99
N ARG A 411 28.31 9.26 8.97
CA ARG A 411 27.73 10.20 9.94
C ARG A 411 27.04 11.37 9.21
N PRO A 412 25.87 11.84 9.64
CA PRO A 412 25.10 11.46 10.85
C PRO A 412 24.14 10.28 10.66
N TYR A 413 24.10 9.62 9.51
CA TYR A 413 23.14 8.57 9.15
C TYR A 413 23.39 7.21 9.82
N GLN A 414 24.21 7.18 10.85
CA GLN A 414 24.37 6.05 11.75
C GLN A 414 23.51 6.27 12.99
N LEU A 415 22.99 5.18 13.59
CA LEU A 415 22.22 5.28 14.83
C LEU A 415 23.05 6.00 15.91
N ALA A 416 22.55 7.14 16.39
CA ALA A 416 23.22 8.01 17.35
C ALA A 416 23.05 7.53 18.82
N THR A 417 22.81 6.25 19.03
CA THR A 417 22.53 5.64 20.34
C THR A 417 23.58 6.01 21.38
N GLY A 418 23.15 6.57 22.51
CA GLY A 418 24.07 6.95 23.60
C GLY A 418 25.00 8.13 23.31
N LYS A 419 24.70 8.95 22.30
CA LYS A 419 25.57 10.07 21.86
C LYS A 419 25.21 11.43 22.48
N GLY A 420 24.30 11.47 23.43
CA GLY A 420 23.93 12.73 24.09
C GLY A 420 23.25 13.73 23.19
N GLY A 421 22.57 13.26 22.15
CA GLY A 421 21.85 14.11 21.20
C GLY A 421 22.72 14.82 20.16
N ASN A 422 24.01 14.51 20.03
CA ASN A 422 24.86 15.11 19.00
C ASN A 422 24.59 14.45 17.62
N PRO A 423 23.97 15.15 16.67
CA PRO A 423 23.62 14.59 15.36
C PRO A 423 24.82 14.25 14.49
N LEU A 424 26.02 14.81 14.81
CA LEU A 424 27.25 14.60 14.07
C LEU A 424 28.19 13.57 14.74
N ALA A 425 27.82 13.00 15.87
CA ALA A 425 28.60 11.96 16.51
C ALA A 425 28.56 10.66 15.70
N ALA A 426 29.66 9.89 15.70
CA ALA A 426 29.68 8.55 15.14
C ALA A 426 28.68 7.67 15.90
N GLY A 427 27.79 7.00 15.18
CA GLY A 427 26.80 6.08 15.71
C GLY A 427 27.07 4.65 15.22
N LYS A 428 26.10 3.76 15.49
CA LYS A 428 26.09 2.42 14.93
C LYS A 428 25.64 2.46 13.48
N PRO A 429 26.14 1.57 12.61
CA PRO A 429 25.61 1.42 11.28
C PRO A 429 24.11 1.08 11.36
N PHE A 430 23.29 1.78 10.61
CA PHE A 430 21.87 1.51 10.56
C PHE A 430 21.54 0.67 9.32
N ILE A 431 21.68 1.26 8.14
CA ILE A 431 21.56 0.56 6.87
C ILE A 431 22.31 1.35 5.79
N ASN A 432 22.84 0.65 4.80
CA ASN A 432 23.32 1.26 3.58
C ASN A 432 22.39 0.88 2.43
N ASN A 433 21.63 1.84 1.91
CA ASN A 433 20.82 1.70 0.70
C ASN A 433 21.16 2.79 -0.33
N PHE A 434 22.36 3.33 -0.30
CA PHE A 434 22.79 4.51 -1.05
C PHE A 434 23.07 4.21 -2.52
N LEU A 435 22.29 4.82 -3.41
CA LEU A 435 22.47 4.87 -4.87
C LEU A 435 22.37 6.34 -5.33
N PRO A 436 23.45 7.12 -5.24
CA PRO A 436 23.41 8.57 -5.36
C PRO A 436 23.04 9.08 -6.77
N ASN A 437 23.11 8.22 -7.78
CA ASN A 437 22.79 8.57 -9.16
C ASN A 437 21.40 8.02 -9.58
N GLY A 438 20.62 7.52 -8.63
CA GLY A 438 19.39 6.78 -8.93
C GLY A 438 18.17 7.64 -9.20
N GLY A 439 17.77 8.52 -8.30
CA GLY A 439 16.47 9.19 -8.32
C GLY A 439 15.38 8.38 -7.62
N ASP A 440 14.12 8.69 -7.86
CA ASP A 440 12.96 8.05 -7.20
C ASP A 440 12.81 6.58 -7.62
N MET A 441 13.22 5.68 -6.74
CA MET A 441 13.10 4.22 -6.87
C MET A 441 13.14 3.55 -5.50
N LEU A 442 12.54 2.37 -5.37
CA LEU A 442 12.73 1.51 -4.18
C LEU A 442 14.18 1.04 -4.12
N ARG A 443 14.89 1.35 -3.04
CA ARG A 443 16.25 0.87 -2.81
C ARG A 443 16.23 -0.30 -1.86
N LEU A 444 16.70 -1.45 -2.34
CA LEU A 444 16.78 -2.68 -1.57
C LEU A 444 18.23 -3.07 -1.35
N ASN A 445 18.66 -3.11 -0.09
CA ASN A 445 19.89 -3.76 0.31
C ASN A 445 19.65 -5.26 0.50
N MET A 446 20.08 -6.04 -0.48
CA MET A 446 19.92 -7.49 -0.50
C MET A 446 20.79 -8.23 0.51
N ALA A 447 21.75 -7.57 1.18
CA ALA A 447 22.55 -8.14 2.25
C ALA A 447 21.78 -8.22 3.58
N THR A 448 20.73 -7.40 3.75
CA THR A 448 19.92 -7.39 4.97
C THR A 448 19.16 -8.71 5.12
N PRO A 449 19.28 -9.42 6.26
CA PRO A 449 18.53 -10.66 6.51
C PRO A 449 17.03 -10.44 6.54
N VAL A 450 16.27 -11.44 6.12
CA VAL A 450 14.81 -11.43 6.19
C VAL A 450 14.34 -11.58 7.63
N THR A 451 13.41 -10.74 8.06
CA THR A 451 12.68 -10.91 9.32
C THR A 451 11.50 -11.87 9.06
N PRO A 452 11.47 -13.04 9.73
CA PRO A 452 10.39 -14.01 9.52
C PRO A 452 9.01 -13.42 9.84
N ARG A 453 8.04 -13.60 8.93
CA ARG A 453 6.68 -13.04 9.07
C ARG A 453 5.92 -13.55 10.30
N ASN A 454 6.26 -14.73 10.79
CA ASN A 454 5.67 -15.34 11.99
C ASN A 454 6.50 -15.05 13.27
N SER A 455 7.54 -14.23 13.19
CA SER A 455 8.32 -13.83 14.35
C SER A 455 7.54 -12.82 15.21
N PRO A 456 7.64 -12.88 16.55
CA PRO A 456 7.10 -11.83 17.43
C PRO A 456 7.83 -10.49 17.24
N ASP A 457 9.00 -10.49 16.58
CA ASP A 457 9.76 -9.30 16.27
C ASP A 457 9.34 -8.64 14.95
N PHE A 458 8.53 -9.30 14.15
CA PHE A 458 8.04 -8.74 12.89
C PHE A 458 7.15 -7.52 13.13
N SER A 459 7.34 -6.47 12.31
CA SER A 459 6.53 -5.25 12.35
C SER A 459 6.30 -4.73 10.93
N THR A 460 5.09 -4.23 10.69
CA THR A 460 4.71 -3.54 9.45
C THR A 460 5.32 -2.13 9.34
N LEU A 461 5.97 -1.64 10.40
CA LEU A 461 6.62 -0.32 10.42
C LEU A 461 8.07 -0.36 9.92
N GLY A 462 8.52 -1.44 9.32
CA GLY A 462 9.81 -1.52 8.65
C GLY A 462 10.98 -0.92 9.43
N ILE A 463 11.73 -0.05 8.79
CA ILE A 463 12.92 0.60 9.39
C ILE A 463 12.58 1.51 10.57
N VAL A 464 11.37 2.05 10.69
CA VAL A 464 10.97 2.83 11.88
C VAL A 464 11.05 1.94 13.14
N ASN A 465 10.51 0.73 13.08
CA ASN A 465 10.63 -0.23 14.19
C ASN A 465 12.09 -0.62 14.46
N ALA A 466 12.87 -0.88 13.41
CA ALA A 466 14.29 -1.19 13.55
C ALA A 466 15.09 -0.04 14.22
N ALA A 467 14.79 1.21 13.86
CA ALA A 467 15.41 2.39 14.45
C ALA A 467 15.11 2.51 15.95
N VAL A 468 13.85 2.34 16.34
CA VAL A 468 13.45 2.36 17.76
C VAL A 468 14.18 1.26 18.54
N ARG A 469 14.23 0.04 18.02
CA ARG A 469 14.98 -1.07 18.65
C ARG A 469 16.48 -0.74 18.78
N GLY A 470 17.08 -0.22 17.72
CA GLY A 470 18.48 0.19 17.72
C GLY A 470 18.80 1.33 18.71
N LEU A 471 17.82 2.18 19.02
CA LEU A 471 17.99 3.26 19.98
C LEU A 471 17.73 2.84 21.43
N THR A 472 16.83 1.88 21.68
CA THR A 472 16.29 1.65 23.02
C THR A 472 16.54 0.24 23.59
N GLN A 473 16.80 -0.77 22.75
CA GLN A 473 16.82 -2.18 23.19
C GLN A 473 18.21 -2.79 23.16
N ALA A 474 18.66 -3.37 24.28
CA ALA A 474 19.80 -4.26 24.30
C ALA A 474 19.47 -5.61 23.58
N PRO A 475 20.39 -6.21 22.80
CA PRO A 475 21.78 -5.75 22.58
C PRO A 475 21.94 -4.73 21.45
N TYR A 476 20.84 -4.35 20.75
CA TYR A 476 20.90 -3.53 19.54
C TYR A 476 21.51 -2.14 19.79
N ASN A 477 21.19 -1.52 20.93
CA ASN A 477 21.68 -0.19 21.30
C ASN A 477 23.09 -0.18 21.92
N THR A 478 23.68 -1.34 22.20
CA THR A 478 24.99 -1.45 22.87
C THR A 478 26.08 -2.09 22.01
N ASN A 479 25.71 -2.84 20.96
CA ASN A 479 26.65 -3.59 20.12
C ASN A 479 26.86 -2.90 18.77
N SER A 480 28.02 -2.31 18.54
CA SER A 480 28.37 -1.64 17.27
C SER A 480 28.67 -2.61 16.10
N ASN A 481 28.92 -3.89 16.39
CA ASN A 481 29.24 -4.93 15.41
C ASN A 481 27.96 -5.67 14.93
N LEU A 482 26.81 -5.24 15.37
CA LEU A 482 25.54 -5.84 14.98
C LEU A 482 25.30 -5.71 13.48
N GLN A 483 25.09 -6.85 12.79
CA GLN A 483 24.90 -6.86 11.35
C GLN A 483 23.47 -6.56 10.95
N PHE A 484 22.50 -6.84 11.83
CA PHE A 484 21.11 -6.53 11.57
C PHE A 484 20.32 -6.30 12.86
N ILE A 485 19.22 -5.56 12.70
CA ILE A 485 18.15 -5.37 13.66
C ILE A 485 16.88 -5.90 13.01
N PRO A 486 15.94 -6.58 13.69
CA PRO A 486 14.68 -7.01 13.08
C PRO A 486 13.97 -5.86 12.36
N ASN A 487 13.36 -6.15 11.21
CA ASN A 487 12.68 -5.22 10.32
C ASN A 487 13.57 -4.24 9.53
N MET A 488 14.90 -4.41 9.51
CA MET A 488 15.76 -3.68 8.58
C MET A 488 15.52 -4.08 7.11
N ASP A 489 14.84 -5.20 6.86
CA ASP A 489 14.38 -5.67 5.55
C ASP A 489 13.02 -5.04 5.11
N GLY A 490 12.49 -4.09 5.85
CA GLY A 490 11.24 -3.39 5.56
C GLY A 490 11.46 -1.96 5.08
N PHE A 491 10.38 -1.33 4.56
CA PHE A 491 10.40 0.01 3.99
C PHE A 491 11.05 1.06 4.91
N PRO A 492 11.89 1.97 4.37
CA PRO A 492 12.31 2.19 2.99
C PRO A 492 13.51 1.35 2.50
N ASN A 493 13.83 0.23 3.12
CA ASN A 493 14.76 -0.74 2.56
C ASN A 493 14.00 -1.78 1.70
N GLY A 494 13.74 -1.43 0.46
CA GLY A 494 12.72 -2.07 -0.34
C GLY A 494 11.31 -1.78 0.20
N ARG A 495 10.34 -2.61 -0.19
CA ARG A 495 8.96 -2.55 0.30
C ARG A 495 8.40 -3.97 0.32
N ARG A 496 8.02 -4.46 1.50
CA ARG A 496 7.30 -5.72 1.68
C ARG A 496 5.80 -5.48 1.46
N LEU A 497 5.03 -6.51 1.15
CA LEU A 497 3.58 -6.38 0.99
C LEU A 497 2.88 -5.90 2.28
N GLU A 498 3.42 -6.30 3.44
CA GLU A 498 2.89 -5.98 4.76
C GLU A 498 3.28 -4.61 5.30
N ASP A 499 4.19 -3.88 4.64
CA ASP A 499 4.68 -2.58 5.12
C ASP A 499 3.58 -1.51 5.04
N ASP A 500 3.25 -0.89 6.17
CA ASP A 500 2.34 0.25 6.26
C ASP A 500 3.07 1.53 5.83
N VAL A 501 3.24 1.67 4.51
CA VAL A 501 4.00 2.80 3.95
C VAL A 501 3.33 4.14 4.22
N THR A 502 2.01 4.19 4.28
CA THR A 502 1.26 5.41 4.60
C THR A 502 1.63 5.92 5.99
N LEU A 503 1.64 5.05 6.98
CA LEU A 503 2.01 5.41 8.35
C LEU A 503 3.50 5.76 8.45
N ILE A 504 4.38 4.97 7.81
CA ILE A 504 5.83 5.21 7.84
C ILE A 504 6.16 6.58 7.23
N GLU A 505 5.56 6.95 6.11
CA GLU A 505 5.80 8.25 5.46
C GLU A 505 5.26 9.42 6.25
N LEU A 506 4.07 9.31 6.85
CA LEU A 506 3.55 10.32 7.78
C LEU A 506 4.50 10.53 8.98
N GLN A 507 5.02 9.44 9.55
CA GLN A 507 6.01 9.50 10.63
C GLN A 507 7.33 10.13 10.17
N ALA A 508 7.77 9.85 8.94
CA ALA A 508 8.96 10.48 8.36
C ALA A 508 8.78 11.99 8.19
N VAL A 509 7.64 12.43 7.63
CA VAL A 509 7.33 13.87 7.51
C VAL A 509 7.34 14.56 8.87
N SER A 510 6.83 13.92 9.93
CA SER A 510 6.82 14.47 11.29
C SER A 510 8.21 14.52 11.95
N GLY A 511 9.23 13.87 11.37
CA GLY A 511 10.63 13.96 11.83
C GLY A 511 11.20 12.70 12.49
N VAL A 512 10.57 11.52 12.31
CA VAL A 512 11.11 10.26 12.85
C VAL A 512 12.49 9.94 12.27
N ALA A 513 12.71 10.21 10.98
CA ALA A 513 14.01 10.01 10.35
C ALA A 513 15.08 10.95 10.94
N LEU A 514 14.72 12.20 11.25
CA LEU A 514 15.61 13.15 11.94
C LEU A 514 16.01 12.64 13.32
N ALA A 515 15.06 12.10 14.10
CA ALA A 515 15.35 11.50 15.40
C ALA A 515 16.28 10.28 15.26
N ALA A 516 16.10 9.45 14.25
CA ALA A 516 16.94 8.28 13.99
C ALA A 516 18.40 8.63 13.71
N ILE A 517 18.68 9.79 13.11
CA ILE A 517 20.04 10.29 12.89
C ILE A 517 20.61 11.11 14.06
N GLY A 518 19.86 11.26 15.16
CA GLY A 518 20.31 11.93 16.38
C GLY A 518 19.91 13.40 16.51
N LEU A 519 19.00 13.87 15.66
CA LEU A 519 18.35 15.17 15.80
C LEU A 519 17.08 14.99 16.63
N TRP A 520 17.26 14.92 17.95
CA TRP A 520 16.20 14.59 18.89
C TRP A 520 15.04 15.58 18.85
N TYR A 521 13.85 15.11 19.22
CA TYR A 521 12.69 15.98 19.40
C TYR A 521 12.96 17.07 20.44
N ASP A 522 12.27 18.20 20.31
CA ASP A 522 12.49 19.42 21.11
C ASP A 522 12.22 19.25 22.62
N ASP A 523 11.56 18.19 23.04
CA ASP A 523 11.34 17.79 24.43
C ASP A 523 12.42 16.80 24.95
N TYR A 524 13.47 16.51 24.17
CA TYR A 524 14.57 15.66 24.61
C TYR A 524 15.49 16.40 25.58
N THR A 525 15.87 15.71 26.65
CA THR A 525 16.90 16.16 27.60
C THR A 525 18.11 15.25 27.52
N PRO A 526 19.35 15.80 27.49
CA PRO A 526 20.56 15.00 27.46
C PRO A 526 20.62 13.95 28.58
N GLY A 527 20.90 12.69 28.22
CA GLY A 527 20.89 11.56 29.15
C GLY A 527 19.54 10.92 29.43
N GLY A 528 18.46 11.48 28.92
CA GLY A 528 17.10 10.89 28.95
C GLY A 528 16.88 9.82 27.89
N SER A 529 15.66 9.27 27.83
CA SER A 529 15.25 8.36 26.76
C SER A 529 15.29 9.06 25.40
N PRO A 530 15.87 8.44 24.35
CA PRO A 530 15.81 8.98 22.99
C PRO A 530 14.38 8.99 22.44
N VAL A 531 13.49 8.13 22.95
CA VAL A 531 12.06 8.18 22.66
C VAL A 531 11.38 9.08 23.68
N THR A 532 11.21 10.34 23.31
CA THR A 532 10.55 11.36 24.12
C THR A 532 9.02 11.21 24.07
N PRO A 533 8.25 11.86 24.96
CA PRO A 533 6.78 11.87 24.86
C PRO A 533 6.24 12.34 23.52
N LYS A 534 6.83 13.36 22.89
CA LYS A 534 6.41 13.81 21.55
C LYS A 534 6.72 12.79 20.46
N LEU A 535 7.93 12.22 20.47
CA LEU A 535 8.27 11.14 19.54
C LEU A 535 7.37 9.92 19.76
N LEU A 536 7.05 9.59 21.01
CA LEU A 536 6.15 8.48 21.32
C LEU A 536 4.76 8.68 20.71
N ASN A 537 4.19 9.91 20.76
CA ASN A 537 2.91 10.24 20.11
C ASN A 537 2.96 9.92 18.61
N VAL A 538 4.05 10.29 17.94
CA VAL A 538 4.26 10.01 16.52
C VAL A 538 4.39 8.50 16.26
N LEU A 539 5.16 7.79 17.07
CA LEU A 539 5.40 6.34 16.92
C LEU A 539 4.16 5.50 17.23
N THR A 540 3.24 6.01 18.02
CA THR A 540 1.97 5.34 18.38
C THR A 540 0.77 5.83 17.57
N TYR A 541 0.98 6.74 16.64
CA TYR A 541 -0.07 7.19 15.72
C TYR A 541 -0.60 6.02 14.89
N ASN A 542 -1.88 6.11 14.53
CA ASN A 542 -2.57 5.08 13.75
C ASN A 542 -3.47 5.75 12.71
N THR A 543 -3.32 5.38 11.45
CA THR A 543 -4.13 5.89 10.34
C THR A 543 -5.56 5.32 10.31
N GLY A 544 -5.81 4.28 11.12
CA GLY A 544 -7.09 3.58 11.16
C GLY A 544 -7.19 2.39 10.19
N VAL A 545 -6.29 2.28 9.21
CA VAL A 545 -6.14 1.14 8.29
C VAL A 545 -4.69 0.70 8.34
N GLY A 546 -4.42 -0.50 8.83
CA GLY A 546 -3.06 -0.99 9.05
C GLY A 546 -2.76 -2.37 8.45
N ALA A 547 -3.66 -2.92 7.65
CA ALA A 547 -3.47 -4.20 6.96
C ALA A 547 -4.45 -4.35 5.79
N ASN A 548 -4.05 -5.14 4.80
CA ASN A 548 -4.90 -5.55 3.70
C ASN A 548 -6.12 -6.37 4.17
N ASP A 549 -7.23 -6.31 3.45
CA ASP A 549 -8.48 -7.02 3.78
C ASP A 549 -8.36 -8.54 3.55
N VAL A 550 -7.42 -9.00 2.71
CA VAL A 550 -7.13 -10.41 2.48
C VAL A 550 -5.70 -10.76 2.93
N PRO A 551 -5.49 -11.81 3.73
CA PRO A 551 -4.15 -12.22 4.16
C PRO A 551 -3.25 -12.58 2.98
N PHE A 552 -2.00 -12.10 3.00
CA PHE A 552 -0.99 -12.42 2.00
C PHE A 552 -0.57 -13.90 2.05
N ARG A 553 -0.12 -14.42 0.91
CA ARG A 553 0.37 -15.80 0.79
C ARG A 553 1.79 -15.93 1.33
N SER A 554 2.09 -17.06 1.95
CA SER A 554 3.43 -17.34 2.48
C SER A 554 4.44 -17.79 1.41
N LYS A 555 4.00 -17.99 0.17
CA LYS A 555 4.82 -18.43 -0.97
C LYS A 555 4.49 -17.62 -2.22
N PHE A 556 5.50 -17.57 -3.12
CA PHE A 556 5.34 -16.90 -4.41
C PHE A 556 4.01 -17.26 -5.10
N PRO A 557 3.30 -16.24 -5.64
CA PRO A 557 3.68 -14.84 -5.86
C PRO A 557 3.44 -13.90 -4.66
N TYR A 558 3.14 -14.38 -3.48
CA TYR A 558 2.89 -13.73 -2.20
C TYR A 558 1.62 -12.89 -2.15
N VAL A 559 1.20 -12.24 -3.23
CA VAL A 559 -0.08 -11.50 -3.29
C VAL A 559 -1.27 -12.42 -3.05
N ALA A 560 -2.33 -11.90 -2.44
CA ALA A 560 -3.54 -12.65 -2.17
C ALA A 560 -4.29 -13.02 -3.46
N LEU A 561 -5.20 -14.00 -3.38
CA LEU A 561 -6.04 -14.37 -4.52
C LEU A 561 -7.03 -13.24 -4.80
N PRO A 562 -7.37 -13.00 -6.09
CA PRO A 562 -8.34 -11.98 -6.43
C PRO A 562 -9.73 -12.33 -5.88
N HIS A 563 -10.45 -11.32 -5.42
CA HIS A 563 -11.86 -11.44 -5.06
C HIS A 563 -12.68 -12.00 -6.22
N ALA A 564 -13.63 -12.87 -5.90
CA ALA A 564 -14.54 -13.45 -6.88
C ALA A 564 -15.74 -12.55 -7.14
N GLY A 565 -16.21 -12.51 -8.39
CA GLY A 565 -17.36 -11.71 -8.77
C GLY A 565 -18.70 -12.15 -8.14
N ASP A 566 -18.80 -13.41 -7.70
CA ASP A 566 -19.93 -13.97 -6.93
C ASP A 566 -19.68 -14.01 -5.42
N GLY A 567 -18.52 -13.51 -4.94
CA GLY A 567 -18.17 -13.44 -3.53
C GLY A 567 -18.75 -12.22 -2.81
N ALA A 568 -18.42 -12.07 -1.54
CA ALA A 568 -18.85 -10.95 -0.70
C ALA A 568 -18.52 -9.57 -1.30
N CYS A 569 -17.43 -9.48 -2.05
CA CYS A 569 -16.99 -8.27 -2.76
C CYS A 569 -17.65 -8.08 -4.14
N GLY A 570 -18.50 -9.00 -4.57
CA GLY A 570 -19.20 -8.93 -5.87
C GLY A 570 -20.38 -7.97 -5.93
N GLY A 571 -20.62 -7.21 -4.86
CA GLY A 571 -21.71 -6.23 -4.75
C GLY A 571 -22.49 -6.39 -3.44
N MET A 572 -23.38 -5.44 -3.18
CA MET A 572 -24.26 -5.53 -2.01
C MET A 572 -25.32 -6.60 -2.22
N ILE A 573 -25.65 -7.33 -1.15
CA ILE A 573 -26.81 -8.26 -1.16
C ILE A 573 -28.06 -7.46 -1.52
N ALA A 574 -28.74 -7.88 -2.59
CA ALA A 574 -29.96 -7.20 -3.01
C ALA A 574 -31.01 -7.31 -1.89
N GLN A 575 -31.58 -6.17 -1.51
CA GLN A 575 -32.79 -6.19 -0.68
C GLN A 575 -33.91 -6.82 -1.51
N SER A 576 -34.55 -7.86 -0.99
CA SER A 576 -35.73 -8.44 -1.62
C SER A 576 -36.77 -7.32 -1.81
N ARG A 577 -37.12 -7.02 -3.04
CA ARG A 577 -38.31 -6.18 -3.27
C ARG A 577 -39.50 -6.92 -2.64
N PRO A 578 -40.37 -6.26 -1.87
CA PRO A 578 -41.67 -6.83 -1.55
C PRO A 578 -42.30 -7.22 -2.89
N SER A 579 -42.73 -8.47 -3.02
CA SER A 579 -43.42 -8.94 -4.21
C SER A 579 -44.64 -8.06 -4.43
N GLY A 580 -44.51 -7.10 -5.34
CA GLY A 580 -45.67 -6.34 -5.81
C GLY A 580 -46.61 -7.33 -6.45
N ASN A 581 -47.84 -7.44 -5.92
CA ASN A 581 -48.91 -8.21 -6.52
C ASN A 581 -49.16 -7.71 -7.94
N TYR A 582 -48.50 -8.33 -8.91
CA TYR A 582 -48.93 -8.23 -10.31
C TYR A 582 -50.12 -9.16 -10.54
N SER A 583 -51.28 -8.81 -9.95
CA SER A 583 -52.54 -9.40 -10.32
C SER A 583 -52.96 -8.79 -11.68
N GLY A 584 -52.60 -9.44 -12.79
CA GLY A 584 -53.03 -8.95 -14.10
C GLY A 584 -52.46 -9.64 -15.33
N LEU A 585 -51.63 -10.68 -15.22
CA LEU A 585 -51.20 -11.44 -16.39
C LEU A 585 -51.49 -12.94 -16.20
N THR A 586 -52.66 -13.35 -16.63
CA THR A 586 -52.97 -14.78 -16.84
C THR A 586 -52.41 -15.19 -18.20
N GLY A 587 -51.25 -15.87 -18.16
CA GLY A 587 -50.66 -16.57 -19.32
C GLY A 587 -50.07 -17.88 -18.82
N ALA A 588 -50.60 -18.98 -19.30
CA ALA A 588 -50.27 -20.33 -18.87
C ALA A 588 -48.80 -20.69 -19.10
N GLY A 589 -48.19 -21.31 -18.08
CA GLY A 589 -47.02 -22.19 -18.18
C GLY A 589 -45.67 -21.63 -17.73
N ALA A 590 -45.51 -21.34 -16.44
CA ALA A 590 -44.19 -21.33 -15.81
C ALA A 590 -44.24 -22.20 -14.57
N THR A 591 -43.57 -23.33 -14.62
CA THR A 591 -43.32 -24.18 -13.46
C THR A 591 -42.34 -23.44 -12.57
N GLU A 592 -42.79 -23.00 -11.40
CA GLU A 592 -41.90 -22.44 -10.37
C GLU A 592 -40.91 -23.52 -9.92
N LEU A 593 -39.64 -23.31 -10.18
CA LEU A 593 -38.58 -23.95 -9.46
C LEU A 593 -38.44 -23.23 -8.12
N ARG A 594 -39.04 -23.77 -7.09
CA ARG A 594 -38.77 -23.42 -5.70
C ARG A 594 -37.32 -23.81 -5.40
N SER A 595 -36.45 -22.85 -5.20
CA SER A 595 -35.24 -23.06 -4.41
C SER A 595 -35.61 -22.81 -2.94
N ASP A 596 -35.69 -23.86 -2.17
CA ASP A 596 -35.78 -23.81 -0.70
C ASP A 596 -34.40 -23.44 -0.13
N ASP A 597 -34.00 -22.18 -0.27
CA ASP A 597 -32.97 -21.55 0.54
C ASP A 597 -33.56 -20.26 1.13
N ALA A 598 -34.18 -20.42 2.30
CA ALA A 598 -34.60 -19.28 3.11
C ALA A 598 -33.34 -18.49 3.53
N ALA A 599 -33.10 -17.37 2.87
CA ALA A 599 -32.13 -16.38 3.33
C ALA A 599 -32.58 -15.91 4.72
N SER A 600 -31.79 -16.23 5.75
CA SER A 600 -32.01 -15.76 7.11
C SER A 600 -31.87 -14.24 7.15
N THR A 601 -32.96 -13.52 7.43
CA THR A 601 -32.93 -12.07 7.70
C THR A 601 -32.04 -11.81 8.92
N PRO A 602 -31.13 -10.81 8.85
CA PRO A 602 -30.29 -10.47 10.00
C PRO A 602 -31.17 -10.03 11.16
N ILE A 603 -30.94 -10.59 12.34
CA ILE A 603 -31.59 -10.12 13.57
C ILE A 603 -31.18 -8.66 13.83
N GLN A 604 -32.15 -7.76 13.98
CA GLN A 604 -31.88 -6.39 14.40
C GLN A 604 -31.75 -6.33 15.92
N VAL A 605 -30.58 -5.95 16.41
CA VAL A 605 -30.30 -5.82 17.84
C VAL A 605 -29.82 -4.40 18.13
N THR A 606 -30.44 -3.77 19.12
CA THR A 606 -29.96 -2.50 19.68
C THR A 606 -29.65 -2.69 21.16
N VAL A 607 -28.57 -2.03 21.64
CA VAL A 607 -28.16 -2.10 23.05
C VAL A 607 -28.04 -0.71 23.62
N TYR A 608 -28.76 -0.44 24.71
CA TYR A 608 -28.74 0.85 25.40
C TYR A 608 -28.91 0.72 26.92
N PRO A 609 -28.34 1.67 27.70
CA PRO A 609 -27.28 2.58 27.29
C PRO A 609 -25.99 1.82 26.94
N ASN A 610 -25.20 2.35 26.04
CA ASN A 610 -23.87 1.87 25.76
C ASN A 610 -22.98 3.06 25.32
N PRO A 611 -22.08 3.55 26.17
CA PRO A 611 -21.61 2.97 27.45
C PRO A 611 -22.67 2.92 28.57
N PHE A 612 -22.49 1.98 29.51
CA PHE A 612 -23.39 1.76 30.63
C PHE A 612 -22.63 1.68 31.98
N VAL A 613 -23.32 1.86 33.13
CA VAL A 613 -22.72 1.78 34.47
C VAL A 613 -23.05 0.44 35.13
N GLU A 614 -24.32 0.13 35.32
CA GLU A 614 -24.76 -1.12 35.98
C GLU A 614 -25.46 -2.08 35.06
N THR A 615 -26.32 -1.57 34.17
CA THR A 615 -27.15 -2.38 33.29
C THR A 615 -27.14 -1.89 31.86
N ALA A 616 -27.18 -2.85 30.91
CA ALA A 616 -27.43 -2.61 29.50
C ALA A 616 -28.63 -3.44 29.04
N THR A 617 -29.51 -2.84 28.26
CA THR A 617 -30.72 -3.47 27.72
C THR A 617 -30.53 -3.81 26.26
N PHE A 618 -30.84 -5.03 25.90
CA PHE A 618 -30.83 -5.56 24.54
C PHE A 618 -32.24 -5.62 24.01
N ASN A 619 -32.56 -4.85 22.98
CA ASN A 619 -33.80 -5.01 22.22
C ASN A 619 -33.52 -5.72 20.92
N TYR A 620 -34.27 -6.75 20.61
CA TYR A 620 -34.13 -7.49 19.37
C TYR A 620 -35.48 -7.92 18.81
N THR A 621 -35.54 -8.06 17.50
CA THR A 621 -36.77 -8.49 16.79
C THR A 621 -36.49 -9.79 16.06
N LEU A 622 -37.38 -10.77 16.25
CA LEU A 622 -37.42 -12.01 15.49
C LEU A 622 -38.58 -11.93 14.48
N GLU A 623 -38.24 -12.02 13.21
CA GLU A 623 -39.28 -12.07 12.17
C GLU A 623 -39.96 -13.42 12.06
N THR A 624 -39.28 -14.48 12.44
CA THR A 624 -39.79 -15.86 12.50
C THR A 624 -39.42 -16.53 13.81
N ALA A 625 -40.21 -17.49 14.24
CA ALA A 625 -39.89 -18.30 15.41
C ALA A 625 -38.57 -19.07 15.21
N GLY A 626 -37.71 -19.10 16.23
CA GLY A 626 -36.42 -19.78 16.17
C GLY A 626 -35.63 -19.74 17.46
N ASP A 627 -34.53 -20.47 17.49
CA ASP A 627 -33.64 -20.51 18.65
C ASP A 627 -32.81 -19.23 18.75
N VAL A 628 -32.81 -18.64 19.96
CA VAL A 628 -32.04 -17.45 20.29
C VAL A 628 -31.06 -17.76 21.39
N ASN A 629 -29.81 -17.38 21.20
CA ASN A 629 -28.76 -17.42 22.21
C ASN A 629 -28.06 -16.08 22.30
N ILE A 630 -28.08 -15.44 23.49
CA ILE A 630 -27.38 -14.17 23.74
C ILE A 630 -26.39 -14.40 24.89
N THR A 631 -25.11 -14.28 24.60
CA THR A 631 -24.02 -14.50 25.55
C THR A 631 -23.09 -13.32 25.62
N VAL A 632 -22.58 -13.01 26.81
CA VAL A 632 -21.62 -11.90 27.05
C VAL A 632 -20.29 -12.48 27.50
N PHE A 633 -19.22 -11.95 26.90
CA PHE A 633 -17.83 -12.35 27.15
C PHE A 633 -16.99 -11.15 27.59
N ASP A 634 -15.93 -11.38 28.35
CA ASP A 634 -14.90 -10.38 28.61
C ASP A 634 -13.87 -10.30 27.46
N GLN A 635 -12.88 -9.41 27.61
CA GLN A 635 -11.81 -9.21 26.61
C GLN A 635 -10.94 -10.44 26.37
N SER A 636 -10.89 -11.38 27.31
CA SER A 636 -10.14 -12.64 27.17
C SER A 636 -10.95 -13.74 26.48
N GLY A 637 -12.20 -13.47 26.14
CA GLY A 637 -13.12 -14.46 25.58
C GLY A 637 -13.78 -15.37 26.61
N LYS A 638 -13.64 -15.07 27.92
CA LYS A 638 -14.30 -15.80 28.98
C LYS A 638 -15.79 -15.46 29.03
N LEU A 639 -16.65 -16.47 29.05
CA LEU A 639 -18.08 -16.28 29.20
C LEU A 639 -18.42 -15.67 30.57
N ILE A 640 -19.11 -14.54 30.54
CA ILE A 640 -19.54 -13.77 31.72
C ILE A 640 -21.00 -14.03 32.06
N ALA A 641 -21.89 -14.05 31.07
CA ALA A 641 -23.30 -14.26 31.24
C ALA A 641 -23.95 -14.87 29.99
N THR A 642 -24.99 -15.66 30.18
CA THR A 642 -25.96 -16.05 29.15
C THR A 642 -27.27 -15.35 29.46
N LEU A 643 -27.72 -14.49 28.58
CA LEU A 643 -28.90 -13.64 28.78
C LEU A 643 -30.16 -14.29 28.22
N GLU A 644 -30.01 -14.99 27.09
CA GLU A 644 -31.09 -15.77 26.46
C GLU A 644 -30.50 -17.10 25.96
N ASN A 645 -31.30 -18.16 26.05
CA ASN A 645 -30.96 -19.47 25.48
C ASN A 645 -32.23 -20.32 25.33
N GLY A 646 -32.81 -20.32 24.15
CA GLY A 646 -34.01 -21.11 23.86
C GLY A 646 -34.78 -20.63 22.65
N THR A 647 -35.83 -21.37 22.29
CA THR A 647 -36.71 -21.05 21.17
C THR A 647 -37.68 -19.93 21.56
N LYS A 648 -37.84 -18.94 20.67
CA LYS A 648 -38.75 -17.79 20.81
C LYS A 648 -39.66 -17.72 19.57
N ASP A 649 -40.88 -17.27 19.77
CA ASP A 649 -41.79 -16.95 18.66
C ASP A 649 -41.36 -15.69 17.91
N ALA A 650 -41.95 -15.39 16.74
CA ALA A 650 -41.76 -14.12 16.06
C ALA A 650 -42.28 -12.97 16.95
N GLY A 651 -41.51 -11.90 17.09
CA GLY A 651 -41.85 -10.76 17.95
C GLY A 651 -40.68 -9.90 18.36
N ASN A 652 -41.02 -8.88 19.17
CA ASN A 652 -40.02 -7.96 19.75
C ASN A 652 -39.74 -8.41 21.20
N TYR A 653 -38.45 -8.45 21.54
CA TYR A 653 -37.96 -8.91 22.82
C TYR A 653 -37.01 -7.91 23.46
N GLU A 654 -37.03 -7.88 24.79
CA GLU A 654 -36.09 -7.12 25.60
C GLU A 654 -35.42 -8.07 26.61
N THR A 655 -34.10 -8.03 26.73
CA THR A 655 -33.37 -8.70 27.79
C THR A 655 -32.33 -7.79 28.41
N ARG A 656 -31.96 -8.00 29.69
CA ARG A 656 -31.08 -7.11 30.43
C ARG A 656 -29.82 -7.80 30.88
N PHE A 657 -28.71 -7.15 30.66
CA PHE A 657 -27.41 -7.51 31.20
C PHE A 657 -27.11 -6.67 32.44
N ASN A 658 -27.03 -7.32 33.60
CA ASN A 658 -26.62 -6.67 34.84
C ASN A 658 -25.16 -6.95 35.13
N ALA A 659 -24.33 -5.93 35.02
CA ALA A 659 -22.88 -5.99 35.17
C ALA A 659 -22.39 -5.24 36.44
N GLY A 660 -23.25 -4.91 37.40
CA GLY A 660 -22.92 -4.04 38.52
C GLY A 660 -21.64 -4.39 39.29
N LYS A 661 -21.29 -5.67 39.42
CA LYS A 661 -20.09 -6.15 40.12
C LYS A 661 -18.89 -6.41 39.19
N LEU A 662 -19.06 -6.24 37.89
CA LEU A 662 -17.96 -6.45 36.92
C LEU A 662 -17.05 -5.23 36.85
N PRO A 663 -15.75 -5.38 36.55
CA PRO A 663 -14.84 -4.26 36.31
C PRO A 663 -15.30 -3.34 35.18
N SER A 664 -14.96 -2.05 35.25
CA SER A 664 -15.07 -1.16 34.11
C SER A 664 -14.21 -1.66 32.96
N GLY A 665 -14.71 -1.56 31.73
CA GLY A 665 -13.99 -2.05 30.56
C GLY A 665 -14.89 -2.50 29.40
N LEU A 666 -14.26 -3.14 28.41
CA LEU A 666 -14.91 -3.63 27.21
C LEU A 666 -15.38 -5.08 27.39
N TYR A 667 -16.62 -5.34 26.99
CA TYR A 667 -17.23 -6.67 26.91
C TYR A 667 -17.78 -6.89 25.50
N TYR A 668 -18.05 -8.14 25.15
CA TYR A 668 -18.61 -8.51 23.86
C TYR A 668 -19.88 -9.33 24.06
N ALA A 669 -20.97 -8.91 23.45
CA ALA A 669 -22.18 -9.72 23.38
C ALA A 669 -22.26 -10.42 22.03
N ARG A 670 -22.37 -11.75 22.05
CA ARG A 670 -22.68 -12.56 20.88
C ARG A 670 -24.15 -12.89 20.89
N ILE A 671 -24.84 -12.54 19.83
CA ILE A 671 -26.26 -12.76 19.61
C ILE A 671 -26.40 -13.72 18.45
N GLN A 672 -27.00 -14.87 18.68
CA GLN A 672 -27.27 -15.89 17.67
C GLN A 672 -28.77 -16.13 17.58
N ALA A 673 -29.33 -16.05 16.37
CA ALA A 673 -30.71 -16.42 16.08
C ALA A 673 -30.73 -17.32 14.84
N GLY A 674 -31.11 -18.57 14.99
CA GLY A 674 -31.00 -19.59 13.96
C GLY A 674 -29.54 -19.71 13.47
N THR A 675 -29.29 -19.50 12.16
CA THR A 675 -27.96 -19.55 11.55
C THR A 675 -27.21 -18.20 11.59
N THR A 676 -27.89 -17.10 11.98
CA THR A 676 -27.30 -15.76 12.01
C THR A 676 -26.62 -15.47 13.33
N THR A 677 -25.41 -14.93 13.30
CA THR A 677 -24.65 -14.50 14.48
C THR A 677 -24.23 -13.04 14.31
N GLN A 678 -24.46 -12.23 15.34
CA GLN A 678 -24.01 -10.84 15.45
C GLN A 678 -23.19 -10.67 16.73
N VAL A 679 -22.15 -9.83 16.68
CA VAL A 679 -21.35 -9.46 17.86
C VAL A 679 -21.42 -7.95 18.08
N THR A 680 -21.72 -7.55 19.32
CA THR A 680 -21.82 -6.13 19.70
C THR A 680 -20.86 -5.83 20.85
N LYS A 681 -20.15 -4.70 20.77
CA LYS A 681 -19.27 -4.22 21.84
C LYS A 681 -20.10 -3.52 22.94
N LEU A 682 -19.77 -3.78 24.19
CA LEU A 682 -20.39 -3.21 25.37
C LEU A 682 -19.33 -2.50 26.20
N PHE A 683 -19.50 -1.20 26.43
CA PHE A 683 -18.58 -0.40 27.23
C PHE A 683 -19.16 -0.14 28.61
N LYS A 684 -18.51 -0.70 29.65
CA LYS A 684 -18.88 -0.47 31.05
C LYS A 684 -17.98 0.59 31.66
N ASN A 685 -18.61 1.67 32.15
CA ASN A 685 -17.95 2.76 32.88
C ASN A 685 -17.73 2.42 34.35
#